data_197b2dc5e8d5ba958147155de7cb54b4
#
_entry.id   197b2dc5e8d5ba958147155de7cb54b4
#
_cell.length_a   1.000
_cell.length_b   1.000
_cell.length_c   1.000
_cell.angle_alpha   90.00
_cell.angle_beta   90.00
_cell.angle_gamma   90.00
#
_symmetry.space_group_name_H-M   'P 1'
#
loop_
_entity.id
_entity.type
_entity.pdbx_description
1 polymer ?
#
loop_
_entity_poly.entity_id
_entity_poly.type
_entity_poly.pdbx_seq_one_letter_code
_entity_poly.pdbx_strand_id
1 'polypeptide(L)'
;MTARRALHACSVATLLVAASAASAASAAAVPPVSAHAPDHRLPVVSPTPQHMTRAGADVALPSRAELVVGDTTDKPARDLLTATLRAHGVRHVDVRAKASGHAPLTLLLGPATRPDVAKALRGTDVPTQDEGYAVRVAGRTVALGGTDATGQFYAAQTFRQLVTKGKIAGASVSDFPSMRLRGSIEGFYGPPWTEAERLDQMDFLGEVKSNTYVYAPKDDPYHRDKWREPYPADKLAQLGTLVDRARANHVRFTFAVSPGGSVCYSDPADVKALTGKLQALYDLGVRSFSVPLDDISYTKWNCDADQQKFGAPGRGPAAKAQVGLLNTVQQDFIATHDGANPLQMVPTEYGDLTDTAYKQEIRGNLDKNIEVMWTGTDVVPPEITNDQAQKASELFGRKVFVWDNYPVNDFGRTSGRLLLAPYDKREPGLSEHLSGLVSNPMNQEAASKLAVFTMSDFSWNDRGYDRTRSARQSALHLAGGDPRVADAVQTFVDLNHMAPTFGAKPWQPQSPILSAQLEKFWKAYESDPKAAIRAFTPAATNIGRIPAVLRAGVPDQQFLHDAGPWLDSTALWGKALGHGLAALKAIDAHDADKAAGERAAMEKAADAASHITIDPAEHHQPGPVKIADPFLGDFVSQVQDLHDASKGLEPLRQLALNKDTKQSSDYVSDGGFPYGAAKAADGDRFNFSTTSGKEAQPWWQVDLGSVADLERVDVYNRSDCCADRTKDYYVLVSDEPFTGTLADQLTKPGVWSHHETAQAGGPTAIPVTAHGRYVRVWLASEKPVELNMAEVEVYGRARS
;
A
#
# COMPACT_ATOMS: atom_id res chain seq x y z
N MET A 1 1.16 -60.97 -40.95
CA MET A 1 2.51 -61.51 -41.05
C MET A 1 3.46 -60.62 -40.26
N THR A 2 3.88 -61.17 -39.16
CA THR A 2 5.20 -61.13 -38.47
C THR A 2 5.86 -59.74 -38.27
N ALA A 3 5.82 -59.17 -37.13
CA ALA A 3 6.71 -59.33 -35.99
C ALA A 3 8.21 -59.06 -36.30
N ARG A 4 8.80 -58.05 -35.66
CA ARG A 4 9.93 -58.17 -34.73
C ARG A 4 10.52 -56.88 -34.22
N ARG A 5 10.79 -56.90 -32.95
CA ARG A 5 11.53 -55.98 -32.08
C ARG A 5 12.92 -55.59 -32.62
N ALA A 6 13.39 -54.39 -32.32
CA ALA A 6 14.79 -54.17 -31.95
C ALA A 6 14.94 -52.95 -31.06
N LEU A 7 15.53 -53.16 -29.92
CA LEU A 7 16.15 -52.16 -29.03
C LEU A 7 17.38 -51.54 -29.72
N HIS A 8 17.62 -50.25 -29.50
CA HIS A 8 18.97 -49.65 -29.36
C HIS A 8 18.82 -48.36 -28.57
N ALA A 9 19.28 -48.32 -27.36
CA ALA A 9 20.58 -47.90 -26.86
C ALA A 9 20.77 -46.38 -26.81
N CYS A 10 20.90 -45.94 -25.56
CA CYS A 10 21.25 -44.62 -25.05
C CYS A 10 22.34 -43.90 -25.84
N SER A 11 22.11 -42.60 -26.04
CA SER A 11 23.21 -41.64 -26.13
C SER A 11 22.94 -40.48 -25.14
N VAL A 12 23.82 -40.43 -24.18
CA VAL A 12 23.90 -39.39 -23.12
C VAL A 12 24.40 -38.11 -23.77
N ALA A 13 23.57 -37.11 -23.88
CA ALA A 13 24.01 -35.74 -24.17
C ALA A 13 24.14 -35.01 -22.84
N THR A 14 25.38 -34.75 -22.45
CA THR A 14 25.74 -33.94 -21.27
C THR A 14 25.41 -32.50 -21.54
N LEU A 15 24.32 -31.98 -20.95
CA LEU A 15 24.07 -30.56 -20.87
C LEU A 15 24.77 -30.01 -19.63
N LEU A 16 25.75 -29.11 -19.84
CA LEU A 16 26.32 -28.28 -18.79
C LEU A 16 25.22 -27.34 -18.25
N VAL A 17 24.79 -27.60 -17.06
CA VAL A 17 23.99 -26.65 -16.27
C VAL A 17 24.98 -25.71 -15.60
N ALA A 18 25.01 -24.45 -16.05
CA ALA A 18 25.65 -23.37 -15.33
C ALA A 18 24.90 -23.15 -14.03
N ALA A 19 25.49 -23.52 -12.92
CA ALA A 19 24.98 -23.21 -11.58
C ALA A 19 25.13 -21.73 -11.31
N SER A 20 24.02 -21.00 -11.32
CA SER A 20 23.93 -19.67 -10.74
C SER A 20 24.04 -19.82 -9.22
N ALA A 21 25.16 -19.39 -8.66
CA ALA A 21 25.34 -19.33 -7.23
C ALA A 21 24.41 -18.24 -6.66
N ALA A 22 23.31 -18.66 -6.10
CA ALA A 22 22.51 -17.81 -5.23
C ALA A 22 23.32 -17.59 -3.94
N SER A 23 23.76 -16.36 -3.72
CA SER A 23 24.40 -15.94 -2.46
C SER A 23 23.37 -16.05 -1.35
N ALA A 24 23.42 -17.11 -0.57
CA ALA A 24 22.74 -17.20 0.70
C ALA A 24 23.39 -16.20 1.66
N ALA A 25 22.69 -15.12 1.97
CA ALA A 25 23.07 -14.23 3.06
C ALA A 25 22.99 -15.02 4.37
N SER A 26 24.14 -15.36 4.91
CA SER A 26 24.25 -15.92 6.28
C SER A 26 23.66 -14.94 7.26
N ALA A 27 22.59 -15.32 7.95
CA ALA A 27 22.14 -14.64 9.15
C ALA A 27 23.23 -14.84 10.24
N ALA A 28 24.09 -13.85 10.38
CA ALA A 28 25.07 -13.81 11.45
C ALA A 28 24.33 -13.61 12.78
N ALA A 29 24.54 -14.52 13.71
CA ALA A 29 24.13 -14.37 15.09
C ALA A 29 24.69 -13.07 15.67
N VAL A 30 23.84 -12.26 16.30
CA VAL A 30 24.21 -11.02 16.99
C VAL A 30 25.09 -11.41 18.18
N PRO A 31 26.36 -10.99 18.25
CA PRO A 31 27.20 -11.21 19.42
C PRO A 31 26.73 -10.35 20.60
N PRO A 32 26.97 -10.75 21.84
CA PRO A 32 26.59 -9.99 23.02
C PRO A 32 27.28 -8.64 23.05
N VAL A 33 26.52 -7.61 23.43
CA VAL A 33 26.92 -6.20 23.50
C VAL A 33 28.08 -6.07 24.47
N SER A 34 29.29 -5.89 23.95
CA SER A 34 30.47 -5.51 24.71
C SER A 34 30.40 -4.03 25.08
N ALA A 35 30.90 -3.71 26.29
CA ALA A 35 30.89 -2.40 26.88
C ALA A 35 31.46 -1.29 25.97
N HIS A 36 30.78 -0.17 26.00
CA HIS A 36 30.87 1.10 25.26
C HIS A 36 32.30 1.59 25.01
N ALA A 37 32.74 1.43 23.76
CA ALA A 37 33.61 2.43 23.14
C ALA A 37 32.73 3.63 22.71
N PRO A 38 33.20 4.89 22.74
CA PRO A 38 32.40 6.01 22.31
C PRO A 38 31.98 5.81 20.85
N ASP A 39 30.66 5.83 20.63
CA ASP A 39 30.09 5.60 19.31
C ASP A 39 30.44 6.78 18.39
N HIS A 40 31.48 6.64 17.61
CA HIS A 40 31.94 7.64 16.64
C HIS A 40 31.11 7.64 15.35
N ARG A 41 30.03 6.88 15.28
CA ARG A 41 29.16 6.82 14.13
C ARG A 41 28.25 8.04 14.06
N LEU A 42 28.06 8.56 12.83
CA LEU A 42 27.06 9.59 12.59
C LEU A 42 25.65 9.00 12.76
N PRO A 43 24.66 9.81 13.23
CA PRO A 43 23.26 9.39 13.20
C PRO A 43 22.84 9.10 11.75
N VAL A 44 21.90 8.21 11.58
CA VAL A 44 21.25 7.99 10.28
C VAL A 44 20.31 9.15 10.03
N VAL A 45 20.44 9.78 8.86
CA VAL A 45 19.55 10.84 8.39
C VAL A 45 18.66 10.28 7.29
N SER A 46 17.37 10.58 7.38
CA SER A 46 16.37 10.19 6.38
C SER A 46 15.51 11.41 5.97
N PRO A 47 15.22 11.58 4.71
CA PRO A 47 15.73 10.81 3.55
C PRO A 47 17.25 10.78 3.49
N THR A 48 17.78 9.71 2.84
CA THR A 48 19.23 9.43 2.77
C THR A 48 19.96 10.54 2.01
N PRO A 49 20.88 11.28 2.65
CA PRO A 49 21.60 12.35 1.97
C PRO A 49 22.47 11.83 0.82
N GLN A 50 22.68 12.66 -0.22
CA GLN A 50 23.64 12.36 -1.30
C GLN A 50 25.03 12.16 -0.73
N HIS A 51 25.49 13.07 0.13
CA HIS A 51 26.81 12.98 0.78
C HIS A 51 26.73 13.41 2.24
N MET A 52 27.23 12.57 3.12
CA MET A 52 27.34 12.87 4.56
C MET A 52 28.61 12.27 5.13
N THR A 53 29.44 13.10 5.74
CA THR A 53 30.71 12.70 6.34
C THR A 53 30.89 13.34 7.71
N ARG A 54 31.78 12.79 8.51
CA ARG A 54 32.15 13.42 9.80
C ARG A 54 33.02 14.66 9.57
N ALA A 55 32.67 15.75 10.24
CA ALA A 55 33.36 17.04 10.11
C ALA A 55 34.00 17.51 11.42
N GLY A 56 34.14 16.65 12.42
CA GLY A 56 34.73 16.97 13.73
C GLY A 56 34.05 16.24 14.87
N ALA A 57 34.33 16.67 16.09
CA ALA A 57 33.70 16.15 17.30
C ALA A 57 32.25 16.62 17.43
N ASP A 58 31.43 15.83 18.14
CA ASP A 58 30.08 16.23 18.50
C ASP A 58 30.08 17.46 19.41
N VAL A 59 29.08 18.31 19.23
CA VAL A 59 28.91 19.57 19.96
C VAL A 59 27.81 19.42 21.00
N ALA A 60 28.14 19.64 22.29
CA ALA A 60 27.11 19.62 23.31
C ALA A 60 26.13 20.80 23.13
N LEU A 61 24.85 20.53 23.31
CA LEU A 61 23.83 21.59 23.30
C LEU A 61 23.90 22.42 24.59
N PRO A 62 24.18 23.73 24.48
CA PRO A 62 24.17 24.61 25.62
C PRO A 62 22.75 25.08 25.98
N SER A 63 22.56 25.67 27.13
CA SER A 63 21.28 26.29 27.51
C SER A 63 20.92 27.55 26.74
N ARG A 64 21.88 28.15 26.01
CA ARG A 64 21.72 29.34 25.18
C ARG A 64 22.41 29.16 23.83
N ALA A 65 21.74 29.54 22.77
CA ALA A 65 22.28 29.55 21.40
C ALA A 65 21.93 30.87 20.72
N GLU A 66 22.76 31.24 19.73
CA GLU A 66 22.52 32.37 18.85
C GLU A 66 22.18 31.84 17.46
N LEU A 67 21.07 32.33 16.90
CA LEU A 67 20.62 32.02 15.53
C LEU A 67 20.78 33.27 14.68
N VAL A 68 21.68 33.22 13.72
CA VAL A 68 21.98 34.33 12.82
C VAL A 68 21.22 34.16 11.52
N VAL A 69 20.36 35.14 11.23
CA VAL A 69 19.48 35.18 10.06
C VAL A 69 19.66 36.49 9.27
N GLY A 70 19.18 36.54 8.04
CA GLY A 70 19.14 37.75 7.20
C GLY A 70 17.78 37.92 6.55
N ASP A 71 17.61 38.95 5.74
CA ASP A 71 16.33 39.28 5.10
C ASP A 71 15.83 38.18 4.13
N THR A 72 16.73 37.38 3.59
CA THR A 72 16.45 36.26 2.68
C THR A 72 16.40 34.90 3.40
N THR A 73 16.38 34.91 4.72
CA THR A 73 16.27 33.67 5.49
C THR A 73 14.83 33.15 5.47
N ASP A 74 14.68 31.88 5.14
CA ASP A 74 13.39 31.21 5.13
C ASP A 74 12.78 31.17 6.53
N LYS A 75 11.51 31.66 6.64
CA LYS A 75 10.84 31.74 7.94
C LYS A 75 10.50 30.36 8.52
N PRO A 76 9.91 29.39 7.75
CA PRO A 76 9.71 28.04 8.20
C PRO A 76 10.99 27.36 8.71
N ALA A 77 12.10 27.46 8.00
CA ALA A 77 13.40 26.93 8.42
C ALA A 77 13.88 27.51 9.77
N ARG A 78 13.75 28.82 9.92
CA ARG A 78 14.09 29.52 11.17
C ARG A 78 13.23 29.02 12.35
N ASP A 79 11.92 28.92 12.13
CA ASP A 79 10.97 28.53 13.14
C ASP A 79 11.19 27.04 13.53
N LEU A 80 11.46 26.15 12.57
CA LEU A 80 11.83 24.76 12.79
C LEU A 80 13.14 24.60 13.59
N LEU A 81 14.18 25.35 13.26
CA LEU A 81 15.44 25.33 14.04
C LEU A 81 15.21 25.80 15.48
N THR A 82 14.44 26.87 15.66
CA THR A 82 14.12 27.38 16.99
C THR A 82 13.34 26.35 17.81
N ALA A 83 12.33 25.71 17.21
CA ALA A 83 11.56 24.65 17.86
C ALA A 83 12.44 23.44 18.20
N THR A 84 13.29 23.00 17.28
CA THR A 84 14.24 21.89 17.49
C THR A 84 15.18 22.17 18.67
N LEU A 85 15.80 23.34 18.71
CA LEU A 85 16.69 23.71 19.82
C LEU A 85 15.97 23.73 21.18
N ARG A 86 14.74 24.28 21.22
CA ARG A 86 13.93 24.31 22.45
C ARG A 86 13.50 22.92 22.90
N ALA A 87 13.08 22.07 21.99
CA ALA A 87 12.70 20.67 22.29
C ALA A 87 13.87 19.87 22.90
N HIS A 88 15.11 20.22 22.55
CA HIS A 88 16.32 19.59 23.09
C HIS A 88 16.97 20.36 24.26
N GLY A 89 16.25 21.29 24.92
CA GLY A 89 16.64 21.92 26.18
C GLY A 89 17.42 23.23 26.07
N VAL A 90 17.52 23.83 24.88
CA VAL A 90 18.06 25.20 24.72
C VAL A 90 16.99 26.19 25.17
N ARG A 91 17.19 26.80 26.34
CA ARG A 91 16.20 27.70 26.95
C ARG A 91 16.13 29.07 26.28
N HIS A 92 17.26 29.57 25.76
CA HIS A 92 17.36 30.89 25.13
C HIS A 92 17.93 30.75 23.73
N VAL A 93 17.16 31.15 22.72
CA VAL A 93 17.59 31.25 21.31
C VAL A 93 17.53 32.74 20.93
N ASP A 94 18.72 33.34 20.83
CA ASP A 94 18.86 34.78 20.51
C ASP A 94 18.94 34.91 18.98
N VAL A 95 17.88 35.40 18.35
CA VAL A 95 17.85 35.66 16.89
C VAL A 95 18.50 36.99 16.58
N ARG A 96 19.48 37.04 15.69
CA ARG A 96 20.31 38.20 15.35
C ARG A 96 20.61 38.30 13.86
N ALA A 97 20.90 39.51 13.37
CA ALA A 97 21.37 39.74 12.02
C ALA A 97 22.87 39.44 11.82
N LYS A 98 23.67 39.50 12.89
CA LYS A 98 25.11 39.23 12.90
C LYS A 98 25.53 38.48 14.14
N ALA A 99 26.50 37.57 13.99
CA ALA A 99 27.06 36.81 15.09
C ALA A 99 27.75 37.71 16.13
N SER A 100 27.51 37.45 17.40
CA SER A 100 28.17 38.20 18.51
C SER A 100 29.63 37.81 18.69
N GLY A 101 30.04 36.63 18.25
CA GLY A 101 31.35 36.05 18.44
C GLY A 101 31.58 35.39 19.80
N HIS A 102 30.67 35.56 20.76
CA HIS A 102 30.81 35.09 22.14
C HIS A 102 29.79 34.00 22.52
N ALA A 103 28.83 33.70 21.64
CA ALA A 103 27.81 32.70 21.94
C ALA A 103 28.42 31.29 22.12
N PRO A 104 27.93 30.49 23.07
CA PRO A 104 28.41 29.12 23.26
C PRO A 104 28.08 28.20 22.08
N LEU A 105 27.04 28.55 21.31
CA LEU A 105 26.66 27.89 20.06
C LEU A 105 26.08 28.93 19.11
N THR A 106 26.60 29.02 17.89
CA THR A 106 26.12 29.90 16.82
C THR A 106 25.61 29.07 15.65
N LEU A 107 24.34 29.24 15.26
CA LEU A 107 23.76 28.70 14.04
C LEU A 107 23.65 29.83 13.01
N LEU A 108 24.14 29.59 11.81
CA LEU A 108 24.04 30.47 10.66
C LEU A 108 23.06 29.87 9.66
N LEU A 109 21.92 30.53 9.43
CA LEU A 109 20.89 30.03 8.51
C LEU A 109 20.65 31.06 7.41
N GLY A 110 20.65 30.62 6.15
CA GLY A 110 20.33 31.47 5.01
C GLY A 110 20.77 30.89 3.68
N PRO A 111 20.75 31.68 2.59
CA PRO A 111 21.32 31.28 1.31
C PRO A 111 22.77 30.83 1.47
N ALA A 112 23.15 29.76 0.80
CA ALA A 112 24.54 29.25 0.85
C ALA A 112 25.57 30.28 0.34
N THR A 113 25.13 31.25 -0.45
CA THR A 113 25.94 32.37 -0.99
C THR A 113 26.11 33.53 -0.01
N ARG A 114 25.35 33.57 1.09
CA ARG A 114 25.52 34.62 2.11
C ARG A 114 26.92 34.56 2.73
N PRO A 115 27.68 35.66 2.79
CA PRO A 115 29.12 35.61 3.08
C PRO A 115 29.53 34.89 4.36
N ASP A 116 28.75 35.04 5.46
CA ASP A 116 29.02 34.37 6.72
C ASP A 116 28.70 32.86 6.67
N VAL A 117 27.60 32.48 5.98
CA VAL A 117 27.21 31.07 5.73
C VAL A 117 28.23 30.40 4.84
N ALA A 118 28.56 31.00 3.70
CA ALA A 118 29.55 30.50 2.76
C ALA A 118 30.93 30.31 3.42
N LYS A 119 31.33 31.26 4.29
CA LYS A 119 32.57 31.13 5.06
C LYS A 119 32.56 29.95 6.01
N ALA A 120 31.43 29.70 6.70
CA ALA A 120 31.30 28.62 7.67
C ALA A 120 31.12 27.25 6.99
N LEU A 121 30.65 27.21 5.75
CA LEU A 121 30.51 26.00 4.93
C LEU A 121 31.81 25.56 4.26
N ARG A 122 32.91 26.31 4.37
CA ARG A 122 34.18 25.94 3.71
C ARG A 122 34.61 24.52 4.06
N GLY A 123 34.88 23.71 3.02
CA GLY A 123 35.23 22.30 3.12
C GLY A 123 34.00 21.37 3.15
N THR A 124 32.81 21.91 2.86
CA THR A 124 31.61 21.17 2.50
C THR A 124 31.22 21.58 1.09
N ASP A 125 30.95 20.62 0.22
CA ASP A 125 30.45 20.91 -1.12
C ASP A 125 29.03 21.49 -1.00
N VAL A 126 28.78 22.58 -1.70
CA VAL A 126 27.46 23.19 -1.78
C VAL A 126 26.85 22.80 -3.11
N PRO A 127 25.70 22.09 -3.12
CA PRO A 127 25.05 21.71 -4.37
C PRO A 127 24.56 22.95 -5.14
N THR A 128 24.31 22.80 -6.43
CA THR A 128 23.74 23.85 -7.29
C THR A 128 22.31 23.55 -7.74
N GLN A 129 21.83 22.38 -7.43
CA GLN A 129 20.48 21.90 -7.75
C GLN A 129 19.43 22.67 -6.92
N ASP A 130 18.25 22.80 -7.50
CA ASP A 130 17.09 23.34 -6.79
C ASP A 130 16.81 22.49 -5.54
N GLU A 131 16.34 23.14 -4.48
CA GLU A 131 16.09 22.52 -3.16
C GLU A 131 17.37 21.97 -2.49
N GLY A 132 18.53 22.19 -3.08
CA GLY A 132 19.81 21.73 -2.57
C GLY A 132 20.25 22.49 -1.33
N TYR A 133 21.03 21.84 -0.48
CA TYR A 133 21.54 22.46 0.74
C TYR A 133 22.86 21.86 1.23
N ALA A 134 23.56 22.62 2.06
CA ALA A 134 24.71 22.12 2.80
C ALA A 134 24.56 22.41 4.28
N VAL A 135 24.96 21.45 5.13
CA VAL A 135 25.03 21.60 6.59
C VAL A 135 26.45 21.28 7.04
N ARG A 136 27.04 22.14 7.88
CA ARG A 136 28.33 21.88 8.49
C ARG A 136 28.29 22.16 9.98
N VAL A 137 28.61 21.17 10.79
CA VAL A 137 28.76 21.27 12.23
C VAL A 137 30.23 21.17 12.57
N ALA A 138 30.84 22.29 12.98
CA ALA A 138 32.27 22.37 13.27
C ALA A 138 32.54 23.25 14.51
N GLY A 139 33.02 22.67 15.59
CA GLY A 139 33.21 23.37 16.87
C GLY A 139 31.89 23.96 17.37
N ARG A 140 31.87 25.25 17.70
CA ARG A 140 30.67 25.96 18.20
C ARG A 140 29.80 26.57 17.08
N THR A 141 30.09 26.30 15.84
CA THR A 141 29.39 26.88 14.70
C THR A 141 28.66 25.78 13.91
N VAL A 142 27.39 26.03 13.62
CA VAL A 142 26.56 25.23 12.71
C VAL A 142 26.19 26.14 11.55
N ALA A 143 26.55 25.77 10.33
CA ALA A 143 26.14 26.47 9.12
C ALA A 143 25.07 25.65 8.40
N LEU A 144 23.97 26.30 8.02
CA LEU A 144 22.87 25.74 7.25
C LEU A 144 22.64 26.67 6.05
N GLY A 145 23.06 26.20 4.87
CA GLY A 145 22.96 26.98 3.64
C GLY A 145 22.12 26.27 2.60
N GLY A 146 21.04 26.91 2.11
CA GLY A 146 20.21 26.43 1.02
C GLY A 146 20.55 27.11 -0.30
N THR A 147 20.35 26.44 -1.44
CA THR A 147 20.38 27.05 -2.77
C THR A 147 19.19 27.99 -2.97
N ASP A 148 18.09 27.67 -2.32
CA ASP A 148 16.84 28.44 -2.28
C ASP A 148 16.18 28.36 -0.89
N ALA A 149 14.96 28.85 -0.74
CA ALA A 149 14.20 28.81 0.52
C ALA A 149 13.90 27.38 0.97
N THR A 150 13.55 26.50 0.04
CA THR A 150 13.25 25.08 0.30
C THR A 150 14.51 24.34 0.75
N GLY A 151 15.65 24.59 0.14
CA GLY A 151 16.95 24.06 0.58
C GLY A 151 17.32 24.50 2.01
N GLN A 152 16.98 25.75 2.42
CA GLN A 152 17.17 26.18 3.81
C GLN A 152 16.28 25.38 4.77
N PHE A 153 15.03 25.14 4.40
CA PHE A 153 14.10 24.32 5.17
C PHE A 153 14.59 22.87 5.31
N TYR A 154 15.06 22.27 4.22
CA TYR A 154 15.58 20.90 4.28
C TYR A 154 16.92 20.80 5.04
N ALA A 155 17.73 21.84 5.03
CA ALA A 155 18.90 21.93 5.91
C ALA A 155 18.48 21.89 7.39
N ALA A 156 17.39 22.58 7.75
CA ALA A 156 16.83 22.56 9.11
C ALA A 156 16.24 21.19 9.46
N GLN A 157 15.56 20.51 8.53
CA GLN A 157 15.07 19.13 8.72
C GLN A 157 16.23 18.15 8.96
N THR A 158 17.32 18.27 8.22
CA THR A 158 18.53 17.47 8.45
C THR A 158 19.17 17.78 9.79
N PHE A 159 19.30 19.06 10.15
CA PHE A 159 19.82 19.46 11.46
C PHE A 159 19.02 18.84 12.61
N ARG A 160 17.70 18.81 12.53
CA ARG A 160 16.84 18.15 13.54
C ARG A 160 17.29 16.72 13.82
N GLN A 161 17.66 15.96 12.78
CA GLN A 161 18.09 14.57 12.91
C GLN A 161 19.57 14.44 13.37
N LEU A 162 20.38 15.47 13.20
CA LEU A 162 21.75 15.50 13.75
C LEU A 162 21.77 15.76 15.24
N VAL A 163 20.68 16.22 15.84
CA VAL A 163 20.57 16.48 17.29
C VAL A 163 20.14 15.21 18.00
N THR A 164 20.99 14.62 18.79
CA THR A 164 20.73 13.39 19.53
C THR A 164 21.29 13.46 20.94
N LYS A 165 20.49 13.06 21.95
CA LYS A 165 20.95 12.94 23.34
C LYS A 165 21.70 14.19 23.88
N GLY A 166 21.19 15.38 23.57
CA GLY A 166 21.79 16.64 24.03
C GLY A 166 23.09 17.05 23.34
N LYS A 167 23.37 16.48 22.19
CA LYS A 167 24.52 16.80 21.34
C LYS A 167 24.10 16.97 19.90
N ILE A 168 24.88 17.76 19.14
CA ILE A 168 24.79 17.85 17.70
C ILE A 168 25.94 17.03 17.12
N ALA A 169 25.66 16.10 16.23
CA ALA A 169 26.69 15.31 15.57
C ALA A 169 27.60 16.21 14.69
N GLY A 170 28.93 16.08 14.86
CA GLY A 170 29.90 16.79 14.03
C GLY A 170 29.90 16.26 12.60
N ALA A 171 29.09 16.84 11.72
CA ALA A 171 28.82 16.36 10.37
C ALA A 171 29.04 17.44 9.32
N SER A 172 29.37 17.00 8.10
CA SER A 172 29.32 17.75 6.84
C SER A 172 28.34 17.02 5.93
N VAL A 173 27.29 17.71 5.49
CA VAL A 173 26.24 17.21 4.61
C VAL A 173 26.17 18.08 3.37
N SER A 174 26.13 17.45 2.19
CA SER A 174 25.84 18.07 0.91
C SER A 174 24.73 17.27 0.26
N ASP A 175 23.58 17.88 0.02
CA ASP A 175 22.38 17.11 -0.26
C ASP A 175 21.41 17.85 -1.18
N PHE A 176 20.73 17.11 -2.03
CA PHE A 176 19.72 17.58 -2.98
C PHE A 176 18.84 16.42 -3.44
N PRO A 177 17.60 16.67 -3.86
CA PRO A 177 16.71 15.60 -4.31
C PRO A 177 17.10 15.06 -5.70
N SER A 178 17.00 13.74 -5.90
CA SER A 178 17.17 13.10 -7.21
C SER A 178 15.97 13.35 -8.13
N MET A 179 14.75 13.37 -7.59
CA MET A 179 13.52 13.62 -8.34
C MET A 179 12.97 15.01 -8.01
N ARG A 180 12.54 15.75 -9.05
CA ARG A 180 11.97 17.10 -8.89
C ARG A 180 10.65 17.14 -8.13
N LEU A 181 9.75 16.19 -8.40
CA LEU A 181 8.44 16.04 -7.74
C LEU A 181 8.42 14.78 -6.89
N ARG A 182 8.03 14.92 -5.63
CA ARG A 182 8.07 13.84 -4.63
C ARG A 182 6.94 14.04 -3.63
N GLY A 183 6.15 13.00 -3.35
CA GLY A 183 5.10 13.15 -2.34
C GLY A 183 3.94 12.19 -2.45
N SER A 184 2.73 12.71 -2.24
CA SER A 184 1.50 11.91 -2.23
C SER A 184 0.42 12.49 -3.12
N ILE A 185 -0.44 11.60 -3.63
CA ILE A 185 -1.69 11.96 -4.28
C ILE A 185 -2.85 11.33 -3.51
N GLU A 186 -3.79 12.13 -3.00
CA GLU A 186 -5.03 11.62 -2.43
C GLU A 186 -5.98 11.24 -3.58
N GLY A 187 -5.73 10.09 -4.21
CA GLY A 187 -6.40 9.64 -5.42
C GLY A 187 -7.16 8.32 -5.27
N PHE A 188 -7.26 7.80 -4.04
CA PHE A 188 -7.94 6.56 -3.72
C PHE A 188 -9.47 6.72 -3.72
N TYR A 189 -10.16 5.59 -3.87
CA TYR A 189 -11.61 5.50 -3.68
C TYR A 189 -11.96 5.28 -2.20
N GLY A 190 -13.17 5.69 -1.80
CA GLY A 190 -13.68 5.56 -0.46
C GLY A 190 -13.65 6.85 0.34
N PRO A 191 -13.82 6.80 1.66
CA PRO A 191 -13.87 7.98 2.49
C PRO A 191 -12.61 8.83 2.31
N PRO A 192 -12.74 10.10 1.92
CA PRO A 192 -11.58 10.99 1.82
C PRO A 192 -11.04 11.29 3.20
N TRP A 193 -9.75 11.61 3.29
CA TRP A 193 -9.14 12.04 4.53
C TRP A 193 -9.82 13.27 5.12
N THR A 194 -9.88 13.36 6.42
CA THR A 194 -10.36 14.53 7.15
C THR A 194 -9.41 15.72 6.98
N GLU A 195 -9.87 16.92 7.33
CA GLU A 195 -9.01 18.10 7.34
C GLU A 195 -7.78 17.91 8.27
N ALA A 196 -7.98 17.28 9.43
CA ALA A 196 -6.90 17.02 10.39
C ALA A 196 -5.83 16.07 9.81
N GLU A 197 -6.24 15.00 9.17
CA GLU A 197 -5.33 14.04 8.51
C GLU A 197 -4.58 14.70 7.36
N ARG A 198 -5.23 15.54 6.56
CA ARG A 198 -4.55 16.30 5.49
C ARG A 198 -3.53 17.28 6.03
N LEU A 199 -3.83 17.96 7.13
CA LEU A 199 -2.88 18.87 7.79
C LEU A 199 -1.67 18.09 8.34
N ASP A 200 -1.90 16.93 8.94
CA ASP A 200 -0.86 16.05 9.45
C ASP A 200 0.02 15.48 8.30
N GLN A 201 -0.61 15.09 7.19
CA GLN A 201 0.11 14.68 5.98
C GLN A 201 1.01 15.80 5.42
N MET A 202 0.58 17.09 5.46
CA MET A 202 1.43 18.20 5.04
C MET A 202 2.66 18.34 5.94
N ASP A 203 2.50 18.19 7.24
CA ASP A 203 3.59 18.26 8.21
C ASP A 203 4.56 17.07 7.96
N PHE A 204 4.03 15.87 7.81
CA PHE A 204 4.81 14.67 7.53
C PHE A 204 5.61 14.78 6.20
N LEU A 205 4.98 15.27 5.12
CA LEU A 205 5.66 15.46 3.84
C LEU A 205 6.84 16.42 3.97
N GLY A 206 6.68 17.54 4.71
CA GLY A 206 7.78 18.44 5.02
C GLY A 206 8.91 17.77 5.81
N GLU A 207 8.57 16.90 6.76
CA GLU A 207 9.54 16.16 7.57
C GLU A 207 10.40 15.19 6.75
N VAL A 208 9.79 14.51 5.77
CA VAL A 208 10.46 13.56 4.87
C VAL A 208 10.94 14.20 3.58
N LYS A 209 11.01 15.54 3.52
CA LYS A 209 11.49 16.33 2.38
C LYS A 209 10.75 16.04 1.07
N SER A 210 9.51 15.63 1.14
CA SER A 210 8.60 15.55 0.01
C SER A 210 7.97 16.91 -0.25
N ASN A 211 7.86 17.29 -1.53
CA ASN A 211 7.48 18.65 -1.92
C ASN A 211 6.15 18.73 -2.68
N THR A 212 5.38 17.64 -2.75
CA THR A 212 4.18 17.58 -3.58
C THR A 212 3.06 16.85 -2.85
N TYR A 213 1.89 17.48 -2.79
CA TYR A 213 0.64 16.86 -2.43
C TYR A 213 -0.40 17.17 -3.50
N VAL A 214 -1.01 16.13 -4.08
CA VAL A 214 -2.07 16.28 -5.08
C VAL A 214 -3.42 15.98 -4.44
N TYR A 215 -4.25 17.00 -4.33
CA TYR A 215 -5.62 16.90 -3.82
C TYR A 215 -6.54 16.40 -4.94
N ALA A 216 -6.85 15.12 -4.94
CA ALA A 216 -7.68 14.46 -5.93
C ALA A 216 -8.65 13.42 -5.35
N PRO A 217 -9.32 13.69 -4.20
CA PRO A 217 -10.18 12.71 -3.54
C PRO A 217 -11.36 12.33 -4.44
N LYS A 218 -11.50 11.05 -4.76
CA LYS A 218 -12.50 10.53 -5.73
C LYS A 218 -13.94 10.79 -5.27
N ASP A 219 -14.17 10.89 -3.96
CA ASP A 219 -15.50 11.09 -3.37
C ASP A 219 -15.82 12.58 -3.10
N ASP A 220 -14.91 13.52 -3.40
CA ASP A 220 -15.25 14.95 -3.39
C ASP A 220 -16.10 15.30 -4.62
N PRO A 221 -17.39 15.62 -4.47
CA PRO A 221 -18.26 15.91 -5.59
C PRO A 221 -17.80 17.12 -6.41
N TYR A 222 -17.14 18.10 -5.80
CA TYR A 222 -16.67 19.31 -6.48
C TYR A 222 -15.40 19.09 -7.28
N HIS A 223 -14.68 18.01 -7.00
CA HIS A 223 -13.55 17.55 -7.79
C HIS A 223 -14.00 16.85 -9.08
N ARG A 224 -15.13 16.11 -9.08
CA ARG A 224 -15.62 15.28 -10.19
C ARG A 224 -17.02 15.67 -10.68
N ASP A 225 -18.08 15.21 -10.01
CA ASP A 225 -19.46 15.27 -10.54
C ASP A 225 -19.97 16.70 -10.64
N LYS A 226 -19.66 17.54 -9.67
CA LYS A 226 -20.04 18.95 -9.58
C LYS A 226 -18.88 19.90 -9.92
N TRP A 227 -18.00 19.46 -10.81
CA TRP A 227 -16.80 20.24 -11.13
C TRP A 227 -17.11 21.64 -11.72
N ARG A 228 -18.28 21.84 -12.31
CA ARG A 228 -18.74 23.15 -12.80
C ARG A 228 -19.20 24.09 -11.69
N GLU A 229 -19.63 23.54 -10.55
CA GLU A 229 -20.12 24.32 -9.43
C GLU A 229 -18.95 24.88 -8.60
N PRO A 230 -19.08 26.13 -8.08
CA PRO A 230 -18.09 26.65 -7.16
C PRO A 230 -18.13 25.86 -5.83
N TYR A 231 -17.00 25.82 -5.13
CA TYR A 231 -16.98 25.31 -3.76
C TYR A 231 -17.82 26.19 -2.83
N PRO A 232 -18.52 25.60 -1.86
CA PRO A 232 -19.08 26.34 -0.72
C PRO A 232 -18.00 27.09 0.05
N ALA A 233 -18.37 28.21 0.66
CA ALA A 233 -17.42 29.11 1.33
C ALA A 233 -16.65 28.44 2.49
N ASP A 234 -17.31 27.56 3.23
CA ASP A 234 -16.69 26.78 4.31
C ASP A 234 -15.64 25.81 3.77
N LYS A 235 -15.91 25.13 2.64
CA LYS A 235 -14.95 24.23 1.97
C LYS A 235 -13.77 25.00 1.37
N LEU A 236 -14.01 26.19 0.80
CA LEU A 236 -12.92 27.06 0.36
C LEU A 236 -12.03 27.50 1.52
N ALA A 237 -12.59 27.82 2.69
CA ALA A 237 -11.82 28.15 3.88
C ALA A 237 -10.95 26.97 4.34
N GLN A 238 -11.48 25.74 4.35
CA GLN A 238 -10.72 24.54 4.66
C GLN A 238 -9.55 24.33 3.66
N LEU A 239 -9.81 24.46 2.36
CA LEU A 239 -8.76 24.39 1.35
C LEU A 239 -7.69 25.48 1.55
N GLY A 240 -8.08 26.70 1.94
CA GLY A 240 -7.14 27.77 2.27
C GLY A 240 -6.22 27.38 3.44
N THR A 241 -6.76 26.78 4.49
CA THR A 241 -5.98 26.26 5.63
C THR A 241 -4.96 25.21 5.19
N LEU A 242 -5.35 24.28 4.30
CA LEU A 242 -4.45 23.27 3.75
C LEU A 242 -3.33 23.89 2.91
N VAL A 243 -3.66 24.86 2.05
CA VAL A 243 -2.67 25.59 1.22
C VAL A 243 -1.64 26.32 2.10
N ASP A 244 -2.08 26.97 3.17
CA ASP A 244 -1.17 27.64 4.10
C ASP A 244 -0.27 26.66 4.86
N ARG A 245 -0.80 25.50 5.30
CA ARG A 245 -0.01 24.46 5.93
C ARG A 245 1.00 23.85 4.96
N ALA A 246 0.60 23.56 3.73
CA ALA A 246 1.48 23.07 2.69
C ALA A 246 2.64 24.04 2.44
N ARG A 247 2.33 25.36 2.31
CA ARG A 247 3.34 26.40 2.13
C ARG A 247 4.32 26.47 3.30
N ALA A 248 3.85 26.33 4.52
CA ALA A 248 4.69 26.33 5.72
C ALA A 248 5.65 25.13 5.79
N ASN A 249 5.34 24.06 5.09
CA ASN A 249 6.15 22.85 5.00
C ASN A 249 6.89 22.69 3.65
N HIS A 250 6.92 23.74 2.82
CA HIS A 250 7.49 23.68 1.47
C HIS A 250 6.90 22.58 0.58
N VAL A 251 5.62 22.24 0.81
CA VAL A 251 4.86 21.29 0.01
C VAL A 251 4.05 22.05 -1.02
N ARG A 252 4.19 21.67 -2.28
CA ARG A 252 3.36 22.16 -3.39
C ARG A 252 1.97 21.55 -3.29
N PHE A 253 0.98 22.33 -2.93
CA PHE A 253 -0.43 21.92 -2.98
C PHE A 253 -0.90 21.96 -4.43
N THR A 254 -1.14 20.80 -5.06
CA THR A 254 -1.70 20.68 -6.40
C THR A 254 -3.19 20.35 -6.30
N PHE A 255 -4.04 21.23 -6.84
CA PHE A 255 -5.47 20.97 -6.87
C PHE A 255 -5.85 20.28 -8.18
N ALA A 256 -6.55 19.13 -8.09
CA ALA A 256 -7.03 18.40 -9.25
C ALA A 256 -8.52 18.65 -9.52
N VAL A 257 -8.90 18.72 -10.81
CA VAL A 257 -10.29 18.72 -11.28
C VAL A 257 -10.43 17.66 -12.35
N SER A 258 -11.32 16.67 -12.14
CA SER A 258 -11.58 15.56 -13.07
C SER A 258 -12.90 15.78 -13.83
N PRO A 259 -12.92 16.56 -14.91
CA PRO A 259 -14.15 16.90 -15.63
C PRO A 259 -14.57 15.81 -16.61
N GLY A 260 -13.76 14.79 -16.86
CA GLY A 260 -13.84 13.84 -17.97
C GLY A 260 -15.17 13.11 -18.11
N GLY A 261 -15.86 12.81 -17.00
CA GLY A 261 -17.15 12.13 -17.00
C GLY A 261 -18.29 12.90 -17.63
N SER A 262 -18.19 14.25 -17.77
CA SER A 262 -19.29 15.10 -18.26
C SER A 262 -18.87 16.30 -19.10
N VAL A 263 -17.57 16.53 -19.29
CA VAL A 263 -17.09 17.70 -20.07
C VAL A 263 -17.48 17.60 -21.55
N CYS A 264 -17.94 18.73 -22.09
CA CYS A 264 -18.06 18.94 -23.52
C CYS A 264 -16.83 19.74 -24.00
N TYR A 265 -15.86 19.05 -24.61
CA TYR A 265 -14.58 19.65 -25.00
C TYR A 265 -14.71 20.82 -26.00
N SER A 266 -15.81 20.83 -26.75
CA SER A 266 -16.10 21.86 -27.75
C SER A 266 -16.89 23.05 -27.22
N ASP A 267 -17.40 22.96 -25.97
CA ASP A 267 -18.23 24.02 -25.41
C ASP A 267 -17.36 25.05 -24.65
N PRO A 268 -17.30 26.31 -25.09
CA PRO A 268 -16.59 27.37 -24.38
C PRO A 268 -17.09 27.60 -22.93
N ALA A 269 -18.35 27.22 -22.64
CA ALA A 269 -18.92 27.37 -21.32
C ALA A 269 -18.24 26.41 -20.33
N ASP A 270 -17.90 25.19 -20.76
CA ASP A 270 -17.19 24.22 -19.93
C ASP A 270 -15.73 24.63 -19.67
N VAL A 271 -15.05 25.15 -20.70
CA VAL A 271 -13.72 25.73 -20.53
C VAL A 271 -13.73 26.88 -19.52
N LYS A 272 -14.73 27.77 -19.63
CA LYS A 272 -14.92 28.90 -18.70
C LYS A 272 -15.24 28.42 -17.28
N ALA A 273 -16.05 27.39 -17.11
CA ALA A 273 -16.37 26.83 -15.80
C ALA A 273 -15.12 26.21 -15.15
N LEU A 274 -14.33 25.46 -15.92
CA LEU A 274 -13.07 24.87 -15.46
C LEU A 274 -12.08 25.96 -15.02
N THR A 275 -11.79 26.93 -15.90
CA THR A 275 -10.84 28.02 -15.59
C THR A 275 -11.34 28.90 -14.46
N GLY A 276 -12.65 29.12 -14.35
CA GLY A 276 -13.27 29.86 -13.24
C GLY A 276 -13.06 29.16 -11.88
N LYS A 277 -13.14 27.81 -11.84
CA LYS A 277 -12.81 27.04 -10.63
C LYS A 277 -11.33 27.16 -10.29
N LEU A 278 -10.44 27.01 -11.27
CA LEU A 278 -9.00 27.17 -11.06
C LEU A 278 -8.66 28.58 -10.55
N GLN A 279 -9.36 29.63 -11.06
CA GLN A 279 -9.18 31.01 -10.60
C GLN A 279 -9.50 31.16 -9.12
N ALA A 280 -10.65 30.64 -8.68
CA ALA A 280 -11.04 30.74 -7.27
C ALA A 280 -9.99 30.10 -6.33
N LEU A 281 -9.35 29.03 -6.77
CA LEU A 281 -8.30 28.36 -6.01
C LEU A 281 -6.94 29.07 -6.12
N TYR A 282 -6.65 29.68 -7.28
CA TYR A 282 -5.46 30.53 -7.42
C TYR A 282 -5.53 31.72 -6.48
N ASP A 283 -6.71 32.33 -6.31
CA ASP A 283 -6.97 33.43 -5.39
C ASP A 283 -6.76 33.02 -3.92
N LEU A 284 -6.99 31.76 -3.56
CA LEU A 284 -6.63 31.16 -2.26
C LEU A 284 -5.13 30.92 -2.08
N GLY A 285 -4.34 31.05 -3.15
CA GLY A 285 -2.90 30.84 -3.10
C GLY A 285 -2.43 29.50 -3.68
N VAL A 286 -3.30 28.67 -4.26
CA VAL A 286 -2.90 27.49 -5.04
C VAL A 286 -2.09 27.93 -6.25
N ARG A 287 -0.97 27.23 -6.52
CA ARG A 287 -0.07 27.52 -7.64
C ARG A 287 0.21 26.30 -8.52
N SER A 288 -0.41 25.16 -8.21
CA SER A 288 -0.31 23.94 -8.99
C SER A 288 -1.67 23.35 -9.24
N PHE A 289 -1.93 22.92 -10.47
CA PHE A 289 -3.20 22.40 -10.90
C PHE A 289 -3.01 21.12 -11.72
N SER A 290 -4.01 20.23 -11.62
CA SER A 290 -4.07 18.98 -12.37
C SER A 290 -5.44 18.83 -13.01
N VAL A 291 -5.48 18.30 -14.24
CA VAL A 291 -6.71 17.91 -14.93
C VAL A 291 -6.61 16.42 -15.27
N PRO A 292 -6.98 15.54 -14.32
CA PRO A 292 -7.05 14.11 -14.57
C PRO A 292 -8.16 13.76 -15.57
N LEU A 293 -7.82 12.90 -16.55
CA LEU A 293 -8.72 12.36 -17.57
C LEU A 293 -8.64 10.83 -17.61
N ASP A 294 -8.28 10.25 -16.44
CA ASP A 294 -8.28 8.82 -16.13
C ASP A 294 -9.72 8.30 -15.95
N ASP A 295 -9.86 6.99 -15.96
CA ASP A 295 -11.10 6.25 -15.66
C ASP A 295 -12.33 6.71 -16.46
N ILE A 296 -12.12 7.20 -17.70
CA ILE A 296 -13.17 7.59 -18.62
C ILE A 296 -13.10 6.76 -19.91
N SER A 297 -14.26 6.63 -20.58
CA SER A 297 -14.34 5.94 -21.85
C SER A 297 -14.28 6.92 -23.02
N TYR A 298 -13.60 6.55 -24.08
CA TYR A 298 -13.64 7.25 -25.36
C TYR A 298 -14.52 6.56 -26.40
N THR A 299 -15.44 5.69 -25.95
CA THR A 299 -16.42 5.01 -26.84
C THR A 299 -17.68 5.84 -27.10
N LYS A 300 -17.87 6.94 -26.39
CA LYS A 300 -18.96 7.90 -26.52
C LYS A 300 -18.48 9.32 -26.20
N TRP A 301 -19.15 10.31 -26.77
CA TRP A 301 -19.00 11.70 -26.36
C TRP A 301 -20.02 12.07 -25.29
N ASN A 302 -19.70 13.08 -24.52
CA ASN A 302 -20.63 13.64 -23.52
C ASN A 302 -21.61 14.63 -24.16
N CYS A 303 -21.35 15.13 -25.38
CA CYS A 303 -22.19 16.04 -26.09
C CYS A 303 -22.08 15.88 -27.63
N ASP A 304 -23.12 16.29 -28.37
CA ASP A 304 -23.17 16.21 -29.84
C ASP A 304 -22.17 17.15 -30.51
N ALA A 305 -21.81 18.27 -29.88
CA ALA A 305 -20.86 19.22 -30.42
C ALA A 305 -19.45 18.61 -30.56
N ASP A 306 -19.04 17.75 -29.62
CA ASP A 306 -17.76 17.02 -29.68
C ASP A 306 -17.74 16.03 -30.86
N GLN A 307 -18.87 15.34 -31.10
CA GLN A 307 -18.99 14.43 -32.26
C GLN A 307 -18.95 15.22 -33.59
N GLN A 308 -19.56 16.38 -33.64
CA GLN A 308 -19.52 17.25 -34.83
C GLN A 308 -18.10 17.78 -35.11
N LYS A 309 -17.35 18.13 -34.06
CA LYS A 309 -16.03 18.73 -34.19
C LYS A 309 -14.92 17.69 -34.37
N PHE A 310 -14.97 16.58 -33.67
CA PHE A 310 -13.89 15.59 -33.63
C PHE A 310 -14.22 14.29 -34.38
N GLY A 311 -15.47 14.11 -34.83
CA GLY A 311 -15.92 12.89 -35.50
C GLY A 311 -16.39 11.81 -34.54
N ALA A 312 -16.50 10.56 -35.01
CA ALA A 312 -16.90 9.42 -34.21
C ALA A 312 -15.96 9.21 -33.00
N PRO A 313 -16.49 8.82 -31.83
CA PRO A 313 -15.67 8.59 -30.66
C PRO A 313 -14.61 7.50 -30.89
N GLY A 314 -13.49 7.61 -30.24
CA GLY A 314 -12.35 6.71 -30.39
C GLY A 314 -11.06 7.32 -29.84
N ARG A 315 -9.98 6.53 -29.79
CA ARG A 315 -8.69 6.91 -29.21
C ARG A 315 -8.13 8.21 -29.75
N GLY A 316 -8.02 8.34 -31.09
CA GLY A 316 -7.47 9.54 -31.71
C GLY A 316 -8.35 10.79 -31.54
N PRO A 317 -9.66 10.74 -31.86
CA PRO A 317 -10.59 11.84 -31.60
C PRO A 317 -10.61 12.29 -30.12
N ALA A 318 -10.66 11.37 -29.18
CA ALA A 318 -10.62 11.71 -27.75
C ALA A 318 -9.31 12.41 -27.35
N ALA A 319 -8.17 11.91 -27.82
CA ALA A 319 -6.88 12.55 -27.56
C ALA A 319 -6.82 13.99 -28.10
N LYS A 320 -7.32 14.23 -29.33
CA LYS A 320 -7.40 15.59 -29.90
C LYS A 320 -8.25 16.53 -29.06
N ALA A 321 -9.40 16.04 -28.56
CA ALA A 321 -10.29 16.84 -27.72
C ALA A 321 -9.62 17.17 -26.38
N GLN A 322 -9.00 16.18 -25.75
CA GLN A 322 -8.29 16.33 -24.47
C GLN A 322 -7.06 17.24 -24.60
N VAL A 323 -6.23 17.04 -25.61
CA VAL A 323 -5.07 17.91 -25.90
C VAL A 323 -5.51 19.35 -26.14
N GLY A 324 -6.60 19.58 -26.89
CA GLY A 324 -7.15 20.91 -27.10
C GLY A 324 -7.54 21.60 -25.80
N LEU A 325 -8.29 20.91 -24.93
CA LEU A 325 -8.67 21.44 -23.61
C LEU A 325 -7.44 21.76 -22.75
N LEU A 326 -6.51 20.82 -22.63
CA LEU A 326 -5.34 20.95 -21.77
C LEU A 326 -4.40 22.07 -22.24
N ASN A 327 -4.19 22.20 -23.55
CA ASN A 327 -3.41 23.28 -24.12
C ASN A 327 -4.07 24.65 -23.84
N THR A 328 -5.39 24.75 -23.99
CA THR A 328 -6.13 25.97 -23.64
C THR A 328 -5.93 26.34 -22.17
N VAL A 329 -6.08 25.38 -21.24
CA VAL A 329 -5.85 25.63 -19.80
C VAL A 329 -4.39 26.03 -19.54
N GLN A 330 -3.43 25.38 -20.17
CA GLN A 330 -1.99 25.69 -20.00
C GLN A 330 -1.67 27.09 -20.53
N GLN A 331 -2.16 27.46 -21.71
CA GLN A 331 -1.79 28.70 -22.40
C GLN A 331 -2.58 29.90 -21.88
N ASP A 332 -3.89 29.76 -21.70
CA ASP A 332 -4.78 30.86 -21.40
C ASP A 332 -4.95 31.09 -19.89
N PHE A 333 -4.70 30.06 -19.06
CA PHE A 333 -4.77 30.19 -17.61
C PHE A 333 -3.39 30.07 -16.95
N ILE A 334 -2.71 28.92 -17.05
CA ILE A 334 -1.47 28.68 -16.30
C ILE A 334 -0.39 29.70 -16.68
N ALA A 335 -0.12 29.88 -17.97
CA ALA A 335 0.94 30.76 -18.45
C ALA A 335 0.69 32.25 -18.18
N THR A 336 -0.55 32.64 -17.87
CA THR A 336 -0.96 34.02 -17.59
C THR A 336 -1.02 34.35 -16.09
N HIS A 337 -0.77 33.35 -15.21
CA HIS A 337 -0.87 33.50 -13.75
C HIS A 337 0.50 33.39 -13.09
N ASP A 338 0.92 34.44 -12.42
CA ASP A 338 2.23 34.57 -11.79
C ASP A 338 2.48 33.43 -10.76
N GLY A 339 3.61 32.79 -10.88
CA GLY A 339 4.03 31.72 -9.97
C GLY A 339 3.25 30.41 -10.14
N ALA A 340 2.34 30.30 -11.11
CA ALA A 340 1.68 29.05 -11.41
C ALA A 340 2.69 28.03 -11.98
N ASN A 341 2.65 26.82 -11.48
CA ASN A 341 3.46 25.71 -12.01
C ASN A 341 2.83 25.13 -13.28
N PRO A 342 3.60 24.44 -14.13
CA PRO A 342 3.05 23.72 -15.28
C PRO A 342 1.87 22.84 -14.90
N LEU A 343 0.85 22.80 -15.80
CA LEU A 343 -0.33 21.97 -15.63
C LEU A 343 0.08 20.49 -15.55
N GLN A 344 -0.57 19.74 -14.68
CA GLN A 344 -0.44 18.29 -14.61
C GLN A 344 -1.68 17.63 -15.24
N MET A 345 -1.52 16.46 -15.84
CA MET A 345 -2.62 15.68 -16.36
C MET A 345 -2.40 14.18 -16.16
N VAL A 346 -3.50 13.44 -15.99
CA VAL A 346 -3.50 11.97 -16.05
C VAL A 346 -4.20 11.59 -17.35
N PRO A 347 -3.53 10.90 -18.28
CA PRO A 347 -4.15 10.49 -19.53
C PRO A 347 -5.16 9.34 -19.32
N THR A 348 -6.13 9.22 -20.22
CA THR A 348 -7.05 8.06 -20.22
C THR A 348 -6.28 6.73 -20.38
N GLU A 349 -5.17 6.76 -21.12
CA GLU A 349 -4.26 5.60 -21.25
C GLU A 349 -3.03 5.78 -20.38
N TYR A 350 -3.22 5.80 -19.06
CA TYR A 350 -2.18 6.07 -18.06
C TYR A 350 -1.29 4.88 -17.71
N GLY A 351 -1.75 3.65 -17.94
CA GLY A 351 -0.99 2.41 -17.77
C GLY A 351 -0.48 1.88 -19.13
N ASP A 352 0.33 0.87 -19.13
CA ASP A 352 0.89 0.15 -20.28
C ASP A 352 1.96 0.93 -21.10
N LEU A 353 2.62 0.21 -22.00
CA LEU A 353 3.66 0.71 -22.90
C LEU A 353 3.32 0.51 -24.38
N THR A 354 2.04 0.46 -24.72
CA THR A 354 1.58 0.33 -26.11
C THR A 354 1.60 1.70 -26.80
N ASP A 355 2.16 1.78 -27.99
CA ASP A 355 2.11 3.00 -28.82
C ASP A 355 0.75 3.07 -29.55
N THR A 356 -0.12 3.94 -29.09
CA THR A 356 -1.49 4.11 -29.58
C THR A 356 -1.68 5.46 -30.26
N ALA A 357 -2.74 5.59 -31.08
CA ALA A 357 -3.12 6.89 -31.65
C ALA A 357 -3.38 7.95 -30.56
N TYR A 358 -3.81 7.54 -29.37
CA TYR A 358 -4.00 8.42 -28.22
C TYR A 358 -2.65 9.00 -27.73
N LYS A 359 -1.68 8.16 -27.46
CA LYS A 359 -0.34 8.57 -26.99
C LYS A 359 0.44 9.33 -28.06
N GLN A 360 0.25 8.99 -29.34
CA GLN A 360 0.84 9.72 -30.47
C GLN A 360 0.34 11.16 -30.55
N GLU A 361 -0.94 11.41 -30.31
CA GLU A 361 -1.49 12.77 -30.28
C GLU A 361 -0.93 13.57 -29.11
N ILE A 362 -0.85 12.99 -27.90
CA ILE A 362 -0.21 13.62 -26.74
C ILE A 362 1.26 13.95 -27.04
N ARG A 363 2.00 13.00 -27.58
CA ARG A 363 3.43 13.18 -27.91
C ARG A 363 3.65 14.32 -28.91
N GLY A 364 2.77 14.42 -29.91
CA GLY A 364 2.92 15.38 -31.00
C GLY A 364 2.39 16.77 -30.68
N ASN A 365 1.26 16.87 -30.00
CA ASN A 365 0.45 18.09 -29.97
C ASN A 365 0.18 18.66 -28.57
N LEU A 366 0.43 17.92 -27.47
CA LEU A 366 0.28 18.46 -26.13
C LEU A 366 1.41 19.45 -25.83
N ASP A 367 1.08 20.61 -25.24
CA ASP A 367 2.05 21.62 -24.83
C ASP A 367 3.16 20.98 -23.99
N LYS A 368 4.41 21.31 -24.32
CA LYS A 368 5.61 20.66 -23.77
C LYS A 368 5.82 20.90 -22.28
N ASN A 369 5.21 21.95 -21.74
CA ASN A 369 5.28 22.25 -20.32
C ASN A 369 4.33 21.39 -19.49
N ILE A 370 3.25 20.82 -20.07
CA ILE A 370 2.31 19.99 -19.32
C ILE A 370 2.97 18.70 -18.86
N GLU A 371 2.87 18.42 -17.57
CA GLU A 371 3.39 17.23 -16.92
C GLU A 371 2.38 16.07 -17.08
N VAL A 372 2.85 14.92 -17.59
CA VAL A 372 1.98 13.76 -17.86
C VAL A 372 2.24 12.69 -16.81
N MET A 373 1.19 12.26 -16.11
CA MET A 373 1.26 11.16 -15.15
C MET A 373 1.15 9.81 -15.84
N TRP A 374 1.79 8.81 -15.22
CA TRP A 374 1.81 7.41 -15.66
C TRP A 374 1.85 6.51 -14.43
N THR A 375 1.08 5.43 -14.42
CA THR A 375 1.02 4.53 -13.25
C THR A 375 2.03 3.38 -13.31
N GLY A 376 2.69 3.19 -14.43
CA GLY A 376 3.52 2.02 -14.68
C GLY A 376 2.97 1.15 -15.80
N THR A 377 3.42 -0.08 -15.88
CA THR A 377 2.98 -1.05 -16.92
C THR A 377 1.56 -1.59 -16.68
N ASP A 378 0.96 -1.24 -15.54
CA ASP A 378 -0.41 -1.59 -15.15
C ASP A 378 -0.93 -0.48 -14.21
N VAL A 379 -2.18 -0.56 -13.76
CA VAL A 379 -2.74 0.29 -12.70
C VAL A 379 -1.95 0.12 -11.41
N VAL A 380 -1.61 -1.14 -11.05
CA VAL A 380 -0.73 -1.49 -9.92
C VAL A 380 0.43 -2.33 -10.47
N PRO A 381 1.50 -1.70 -10.97
CA PRO A 381 2.58 -2.40 -11.64
C PRO A 381 3.42 -3.22 -10.65
N PRO A 382 3.81 -4.44 -11.03
CA PRO A 382 4.67 -5.28 -10.18
C PRO A 382 6.08 -4.69 -9.99
N GLU A 383 6.54 -3.91 -10.94
CA GLU A 383 7.83 -3.23 -10.93
C GLU A 383 7.83 -2.02 -11.87
N ILE A 384 8.76 -1.10 -11.66
CA ILE A 384 9.09 -0.03 -12.60
C ILE A 384 10.61 -0.06 -12.82
N THR A 385 11.04 -0.39 -14.04
CA THR A 385 12.45 -0.41 -14.44
C THR A 385 12.84 0.87 -15.19
N ASN A 386 14.15 1.12 -15.32
CA ASN A 386 14.66 2.23 -16.11
C ASN A 386 14.22 2.14 -17.58
N ASP A 387 14.25 0.94 -18.18
CA ASP A 387 13.79 0.71 -19.55
C ASP A 387 12.29 1.02 -19.72
N GLN A 388 11.46 0.63 -18.74
CA GLN A 388 10.02 0.90 -18.77
C GLN A 388 9.76 2.41 -18.65
N ALA A 389 10.43 3.10 -17.74
CA ALA A 389 10.30 4.55 -17.54
C ALA A 389 10.80 5.34 -18.76
N GLN A 390 11.93 4.93 -19.35
CA GLN A 390 12.41 5.50 -20.60
C GLN A 390 11.40 5.31 -21.72
N LYS A 391 10.89 4.10 -21.90
CA LYS A 391 9.89 3.78 -22.93
C LYS A 391 8.61 4.60 -22.77
N ALA A 392 8.11 4.74 -21.54
CA ALA A 392 6.96 5.60 -21.24
C ALA A 392 7.25 7.06 -21.63
N SER A 393 8.42 7.56 -21.28
CA SER A 393 8.83 8.94 -21.61
C SER A 393 8.94 9.16 -23.12
N GLU A 394 9.40 8.16 -23.88
CA GLU A 394 9.40 8.20 -25.35
C GLU A 394 7.99 8.22 -25.92
N LEU A 395 7.08 7.40 -25.39
CA LEU A 395 5.68 7.32 -25.83
C LEU A 395 4.92 8.63 -25.62
N PHE A 396 5.15 9.31 -24.51
CA PHE A 396 4.51 10.60 -24.23
C PHE A 396 5.34 11.82 -24.68
N GLY A 397 6.57 11.62 -25.19
CA GLY A 397 7.45 12.67 -25.71
C GLY A 397 8.01 13.61 -24.64
N ARG A 398 8.01 13.18 -23.39
CA ARG A 398 8.53 13.89 -22.20
C ARG A 398 8.75 12.95 -21.05
N LYS A 399 9.63 13.31 -20.07
CA LYS A 399 9.72 12.56 -18.82
C LYS A 399 8.35 12.51 -18.14
N VAL A 400 7.89 11.30 -17.83
CA VAL A 400 6.61 11.10 -17.15
C VAL A 400 6.75 11.31 -15.66
N PHE A 401 5.64 11.66 -15.01
CA PHE A 401 5.49 11.78 -13.56
C PHE A 401 4.73 10.55 -13.06
N VAL A 402 5.34 9.74 -12.20
CA VAL A 402 4.71 8.50 -11.74
C VAL A 402 3.67 8.78 -10.67
N TRP A 403 2.45 8.32 -10.90
CA TRP A 403 1.43 8.07 -9.89
C TRP A 403 1.53 6.59 -9.50
N ASP A 404 2.23 6.29 -8.41
CA ASP A 404 2.40 4.92 -7.96
C ASP A 404 1.24 4.49 -7.04
N ASN A 405 0.45 3.52 -7.49
CA ASN A 405 -0.68 2.97 -6.74
C ASN A 405 -0.20 2.03 -5.62
N TYR A 406 0.61 2.58 -4.72
CA TYR A 406 1.09 1.97 -3.50
C TYR A 406 1.28 3.04 -2.41
N PRO A 407 0.83 2.80 -1.17
CA PRO A 407 0.18 1.59 -0.62
C PRO A 407 -1.37 1.59 -0.70
N VAL A 408 -1.99 2.15 -1.74
CA VAL A 408 -3.45 2.20 -1.86
C VAL A 408 -4.10 0.83 -1.62
N ASN A 409 -5.21 0.83 -0.86
CA ASN A 409 -5.92 -0.38 -0.45
C ASN A 409 -7.43 -0.34 -0.79
N ASP A 410 -7.78 0.25 -1.91
CA ASP A 410 -9.15 0.53 -2.35
C ASP A 410 -9.72 -0.47 -3.38
N PHE A 411 -9.07 -1.61 -3.58
CA PHE A 411 -9.53 -2.64 -4.52
C PHE A 411 -9.62 -4.04 -3.88
N GLY A 412 -10.40 -4.96 -4.46
CA GLY A 412 -10.83 -6.21 -3.83
C GLY A 412 -9.71 -7.04 -3.15
N ARG A 413 -8.53 -7.16 -3.78
CA ARG A 413 -7.40 -7.92 -3.19
C ARG A 413 -6.82 -7.28 -1.93
N THR A 414 -7.09 -6.00 -1.68
CA THR A 414 -6.65 -5.28 -0.49
C THR A 414 -7.68 -5.27 0.64
N SER A 415 -8.87 -5.86 0.41
CA SER A 415 -9.92 -5.95 1.44
C SER A 415 -9.36 -6.54 2.75
N GLY A 416 -9.59 -5.83 3.84
CA GLY A 416 -9.14 -6.25 5.17
C GLY A 416 -7.66 -6.06 5.45
N ARG A 417 -6.89 -5.36 4.60
CA ARG A 417 -5.42 -5.26 4.70
C ARG A 417 -4.92 -3.84 4.95
N LEU A 418 -3.91 -3.73 5.81
CA LEU A 418 -2.94 -2.64 5.74
C LEU A 418 -1.78 -3.07 4.84
N LEU A 419 -1.26 -2.14 4.05
CA LEU A 419 -0.13 -2.37 3.15
C LEU A 419 1.09 -1.62 3.68
N LEU A 420 1.84 -2.27 4.58
CA LEU A 420 2.94 -1.65 5.31
C LEU A 420 4.33 -2.05 4.81
N ALA A 421 4.41 -2.82 3.72
CA ALA A 421 5.70 -3.21 3.15
C ALA A 421 6.51 -1.96 2.76
N PRO A 422 7.83 -1.91 3.04
CA PRO A 422 8.67 -0.82 2.57
C PRO A 422 8.73 -0.80 1.04
N TYR A 423 8.92 0.37 0.46
CA TYR A 423 8.99 0.57 -0.99
C TYR A 423 10.07 -0.30 -1.63
N ASP A 424 9.72 -0.97 -2.72
CA ASP A 424 10.59 -1.94 -3.40
C ASP A 424 10.20 -2.07 -4.88
N LYS A 425 10.99 -2.83 -5.66
CA LYS A 425 10.71 -3.11 -7.08
C LYS A 425 10.60 -1.86 -7.97
N ARG A 426 11.22 -0.77 -7.54
CA ARG A 426 11.47 0.42 -8.34
C ARG A 426 12.97 0.56 -8.48
N GLU A 427 13.45 0.55 -9.73
CA GLU A 427 14.87 0.40 -10.03
C GLU A 427 15.65 1.66 -9.66
N PRO A 428 16.86 1.57 -9.05
CA PRO A 428 17.74 2.71 -8.87
C PRO A 428 18.11 3.36 -10.20
N GLY A 429 18.09 4.68 -10.28
CA GLY A 429 18.37 5.44 -11.52
C GLY A 429 17.10 5.94 -12.22
N LEU A 430 15.90 5.62 -11.71
CA LEU A 430 14.64 6.11 -12.26
C LEU A 430 14.57 7.65 -12.34
N SER A 431 15.25 8.36 -11.46
CA SER A 431 15.36 9.83 -11.50
C SER A 431 15.92 10.37 -12.83
N GLU A 432 16.68 9.58 -13.58
CA GLU A 432 17.18 9.95 -14.90
C GLU A 432 16.10 9.92 -15.99
N HIS A 433 15.04 9.15 -15.79
CA HIS A 433 13.97 8.91 -16.76
C HIS A 433 12.63 9.53 -16.39
N LEU A 434 12.42 9.86 -15.11
CA LEU A 434 11.17 10.40 -14.56
C LEU A 434 11.32 11.88 -14.18
N SER A 435 10.22 12.62 -14.21
CA SER A 435 10.14 13.96 -13.63
C SER A 435 9.80 13.96 -12.15
N GLY A 436 9.28 12.84 -11.62
CA GLY A 436 8.94 12.67 -10.22
C GLY A 436 8.09 11.43 -9.95
N LEU A 437 7.70 11.30 -8.68
CA LEU A 437 6.93 10.17 -8.18
C LEU A 437 6.04 10.62 -7.02
N VAL A 438 4.75 10.25 -7.05
CA VAL A 438 3.82 10.38 -5.93
C VAL A 438 3.21 9.04 -5.57
N SER A 439 3.09 8.81 -4.26
CA SER A 439 2.38 7.69 -3.67
C SER A 439 0.89 7.93 -3.71
N ASN A 440 0.08 6.94 -4.11
CA ASN A 440 -1.33 6.86 -3.78
C ASN A 440 -1.49 6.06 -2.47
N PRO A 441 -1.83 6.69 -1.35
CA PRO A 441 -1.85 6.06 -0.02
C PRO A 441 -3.14 5.30 0.25
N MET A 442 -3.22 4.66 1.43
CA MET A 442 -4.42 3.99 1.94
C MET A 442 -5.47 5.01 2.44
N ASN A 443 -6.72 4.55 2.65
CA ASN A 443 -7.71 5.31 3.41
C ASN A 443 -7.19 5.69 4.82
N GLN A 444 -6.36 4.85 5.43
CA GLN A 444 -5.70 5.06 6.72
C GLN A 444 -4.46 5.96 6.56
N GLU A 445 -4.63 7.25 6.80
CA GLU A 445 -3.58 8.26 6.59
C GLU A 445 -2.32 7.98 7.40
N ALA A 446 -2.46 7.86 8.73
CA ALA A 446 -1.32 7.71 9.62
C ALA A 446 -0.59 6.37 9.43
N ALA A 447 -1.33 5.30 9.12
CA ALA A 447 -0.73 4.01 8.78
C ALA A 447 0.04 4.06 7.46
N SER A 448 -0.42 4.85 6.48
CA SER A 448 0.25 5.04 5.19
C SER A 448 1.64 5.64 5.31
N LYS A 449 1.89 6.44 6.34
CA LYS A 449 3.20 7.10 6.57
C LYS A 449 4.36 6.13 6.63
N LEU A 450 4.14 4.88 7.09
CA LEU A 450 5.20 3.86 7.12
C LEU A 450 5.75 3.54 5.72
N ALA A 451 4.88 3.33 4.74
CA ALA A 451 5.28 3.07 3.36
C ALA A 451 5.74 4.35 2.65
N VAL A 452 5.00 5.46 2.82
CA VAL A 452 5.30 6.77 2.19
C VAL A 452 6.64 7.31 2.64
N PHE A 453 7.06 7.08 3.90
CA PHE A 453 8.41 7.42 4.38
C PHE A 453 9.49 6.78 3.50
N THR A 454 9.34 5.50 3.19
CA THR A 454 10.33 4.75 2.39
C THR A 454 10.28 5.14 0.91
N MET A 455 9.12 5.54 0.38
CA MET A 455 9.00 6.14 -0.95
C MET A 455 9.66 7.52 -1.02
N SER A 456 9.52 8.32 0.03
CA SER A 456 10.16 9.63 0.13
C SER A 456 11.68 9.50 0.15
N ASP A 457 12.22 8.52 0.88
CA ASP A 457 13.65 8.21 0.90
C ASP A 457 14.15 7.77 -0.48
N PHE A 458 13.40 6.90 -1.19
CA PHE A 458 13.72 6.49 -2.55
C PHE A 458 13.70 7.68 -3.53
N SER A 459 12.65 8.48 -3.54
CA SER A 459 12.51 9.60 -4.48
C SER A 459 13.47 10.75 -4.20
N TRP A 460 13.98 10.85 -2.97
CA TRP A 460 15.04 11.79 -2.59
C TRP A 460 16.40 11.35 -3.15
N ASN A 461 16.75 10.08 -2.95
CA ASN A 461 18.06 9.53 -3.39
C ASN A 461 17.89 8.07 -3.82
N ASP A 462 17.39 7.85 -5.03
CA ASP A 462 17.05 6.53 -5.56
C ASP A 462 18.27 5.59 -5.68
N ARG A 463 19.47 6.13 -5.91
CA ARG A 463 20.72 5.37 -5.96
C ARG A 463 21.29 5.04 -4.59
N GLY A 464 21.03 5.88 -3.58
CA GLY A 464 21.47 5.68 -2.20
C GLY A 464 20.43 5.00 -1.31
N TYR A 465 19.24 4.72 -1.85
CA TYR A 465 18.17 4.06 -1.12
C TYR A 465 18.56 2.65 -0.69
N ASP A 466 18.32 2.34 0.57
CA ASP A 466 18.42 1.00 1.14
C ASP A 466 17.11 0.67 1.85
N ARG A 467 16.38 -0.29 1.32
CA ARG A 467 15.05 -0.68 1.80
C ARG A 467 15.03 -1.04 3.29
N THR A 468 16.02 -1.79 3.75
CA THR A 468 16.09 -2.26 5.14
C THR A 468 16.37 -1.12 6.11
N ARG A 469 17.34 -0.24 5.74
CA ARG A 469 17.65 0.97 6.52
C ARG A 469 16.46 1.91 6.57
N SER A 470 15.82 2.16 5.41
CA SER A 470 14.66 3.05 5.31
C SER A 470 13.48 2.55 6.13
N ALA A 471 13.15 1.24 6.05
CA ALA A 471 12.12 0.62 6.86
C ALA A 471 12.42 0.74 8.38
N ARG A 472 13.69 0.60 8.78
CA ARG A 472 14.08 0.80 10.18
C ARG A 472 13.89 2.25 10.62
N GLN A 473 14.25 3.22 9.77
CA GLN A 473 14.07 4.64 10.08
C GLN A 473 12.58 5.02 10.12
N SER A 474 11.76 4.51 9.22
CA SER A 474 10.30 4.67 9.25
C SER A 474 9.70 4.17 10.57
N ALA A 475 10.11 2.96 11.01
CA ALA A 475 9.68 2.41 12.29
C ALA A 475 10.16 3.25 13.49
N LEU A 476 11.38 3.77 13.46
CA LEU A 476 11.90 4.68 14.49
C LEU A 476 11.17 6.02 14.50
N HIS A 477 10.81 6.54 13.34
CA HIS A 477 10.03 7.77 13.22
C HIS A 477 8.66 7.61 13.91
N LEU A 478 7.90 6.57 13.55
CA LEU A 478 6.61 6.26 14.19
C LEU A 478 6.74 6.01 15.70
N ALA A 479 7.84 5.38 16.13
CA ALA A 479 8.12 5.08 17.54
C ALA A 479 8.63 6.29 18.36
N GLY A 480 8.66 7.49 17.79
CA GLY A 480 9.25 8.67 18.47
C GLY A 480 10.71 8.49 18.87
N GLY A 481 11.44 7.62 18.16
CA GLY A 481 12.85 7.30 18.41
C GLY A 481 13.11 6.21 19.46
N ASP A 482 12.09 5.59 20.06
CA ASP A 482 12.29 4.43 20.98
C ASP A 482 12.60 3.15 20.18
N PRO A 483 13.81 2.56 20.34
CA PRO A 483 14.18 1.37 19.58
C PRO A 483 13.32 0.13 19.87
N ARG A 484 12.79 -0.01 21.11
CA ARG A 484 11.97 -1.16 21.50
C ARG A 484 10.59 -1.09 20.87
N VAL A 485 10.01 0.10 20.81
CA VAL A 485 8.75 0.35 20.11
C VAL A 485 8.96 0.15 18.60
N ALA A 486 10.06 0.64 18.05
CA ALA A 486 10.41 0.46 16.64
C ALA A 486 10.61 -1.03 16.26
N ASP A 487 11.14 -1.87 17.16
CA ASP A 487 11.22 -3.32 16.94
C ASP A 487 9.83 -3.96 16.86
N ALA A 488 8.89 -3.50 17.70
CA ALA A 488 7.49 -3.93 17.64
C ALA A 488 6.79 -3.44 16.36
N VAL A 489 7.04 -2.18 15.95
CA VAL A 489 6.56 -1.64 14.65
C VAL A 489 7.06 -2.52 13.51
N GLN A 490 8.35 -2.86 13.46
CA GLN A 490 8.89 -3.71 12.38
C GLN A 490 8.24 -5.10 12.34
N THR A 491 7.95 -5.70 13.50
CA THR A 491 7.22 -6.97 13.52
C THR A 491 5.77 -6.79 13.04
N PHE A 492 5.10 -5.71 13.43
CA PHE A 492 3.76 -5.39 12.93
C PHE A 492 3.75 -5.11 11.42
N VAL A 493 4.78 -4.43 10.92
CA VAL A 493 5.01 -4.23 9.49
C VAL A 493 5.17 -5.57 8.77
N ASP A 494 5.94 -6.53 9.31
CA ASP A 494 6.07 -7.86 8.70
C ASP A 494 4.72 -8.59 8.63
N LEU A 495 3.91 -8.55 9.69
CA LEU A 495 2.58 -9.18 9.70
C LEU A 495 1.62 -8.58 8.68
N ASN A 496 1.83 -7.33 8.27
CA ASN A 496 1.07 -6.58 7.27
C ASN A 496 1.91 -6.30 6.00
N HIS A 497 3.01 -7.04 5.82
CA HIS A 497 3.89 -6.89 4.66
C HIS A 497 3.28 -7.58 3.46
N MET A 498 2.86 -6.80 2.50
CA MET A 498 2.38 -7.25 1.21
C MET A 498 2.29 -6.06 0.25
N ALA A 499 2.48 -6.29 -1.03
CA ALA A 499 2.12 -5.35 -2.07
C ALA A 499 1.42 -6.11 -3.21
N PRO A 500 0.09 -6.00 -3.29
CA PRO A 500 -0.71 -6.74 -4.26
C PRO A 500 -0.60 -6.14 -5.67
N THR A 501 -1.04 -6.92 -6.66
CA THR A 501 -1.38 -6.47 -8.00
C THR A 501 -2.86 -6.79 -8.26
N PHE A 502 -3.41 -6.42 -9.40
CA PHE A 502 -4.68 -6.99 -9.87
C PHE A 502 -4.56 -8.46 -10.28
N GLY A 503 -3.34 -8.94 -10.55
CA GLY A 503 -3.05 -10.33 -10.85
C GLY A 503 -3.07 -11.24 -9.60
N ALA A 504 -2.87 -12.55 -9.81
CA ALA A 504 -2.94 -13.55 -8.76
C ALA A 504 -1.80 -13.47 -7.71
N LYS A 505 -0.66 -12.89 -8.09
CA LYS A 505 0.52 -12.84 -7.22
C LYS A 505 0.85 -11.42 -6.80
N PRO A 506 1.09 -11.17 -5.50
CA PRO A 506 1.60 -9.88 -5.04
C PRO A 506 3.03 -9.65 -5.56
N TRP A 507 3.40 -8.39 -5.79
CA TRP A 507 4.77 -8.03 -6.17
C TRP A 507 5.72 -7.95 -4.96
N GLN A 508 5.18 -7.83 -3.75
CA GLN A 508 5.91 -8.11 -2.52
C GLN A 508 5.17 -9.18 -1.71
N PRO A 509 5.90 -10.17 -1.15
CA PRO A 509 5.27 -11.31 -0.47
C PRO A 509 4.62 -10.92 0.84
N GLN A 510 3.63 -11.69 1.25
CA GLN A 510 3.02 -11.60 2.57
C GLN A 510 4.02 -12.09 3.64
N SER A 511 4.18 -11.31 4.72
CA SER A 511 4.87 -11.68 5.97
C SER A 511 6.17 -12.49 5.77
N PRO A 512 7.18 -11.99 5.04
CA PRO A 512 8.35 -12.78 4.64
C PRO A 512 9.16 -13.30 5.83
N ILE A 513 9.20 -12.57 6.98
CA ILE A 513 9.94 -13.00 8.16
C ILE A 513 9.18 -14.10 8.88
N LEU A 514 7.88 -13.91 9.14
CA LEU A 514 7.06 -14.92 9.80
C LEU A 514 6.95 -16.20 8.98
N SER A 515 6.75 -16.11 7.67
CA SER A 515 6.67 -17.28 6.79
C SER A 515 7.94 -18.11 6.85
N ALA A 516 9.12 -17.48 6.78
CA ALA A 516 10.40 -18.18 6.90
C ALA A 516 10.60 -18.80 8.30
N GLN A 517 10.11 -18.12 9.37
CA GLN A 517 10.16 -18.66 10.72
C GLN A 517 9.26 -19.90 10.90
N LEU A 518 8.06 -19.88 10.31
CA LEU A 518 7.13 -21.01 10.34
C LEU A 518 7.65 -22.18 9.51
N GLU A 519 8.19 -21.95 8.33
CA GLU A 519 8.83 -22.99 7.52
C GLU A 519 9.96 -23.69 8.30
N LYS A 520 10.86 -22.90 8.92
CA LYS A 520 11.93 -23.43 9.75
C LYS A 520 11.40 -24.20 10.97
N PHE A 521 10.32 -23.70 11.59
CA PHE A 521 9.67 -24.35 12.71
C PHE A 521 9.15 -25.73 12.32
N TRP A 522 8.36 -25.84 11.28
CA TRP A 522 7.76 -27.10 10.85
C TRP A 522 8.80 -28.12 10.42
N LYS A 523 9.81 -27.70 9.69
CA LYS A 523 10.94 -28.57 9.31
C LYS A 523 11.70 -29.11 10.54
N ALA A 524 11.89 -28.28 11.56
CA ALA A 524 12.52 -28.73 12.79
C ALA A 524 11.61 -29.62 13.63
N TYR A 525 10.29 -29.37 13.60
CA TYR A 525 9.29 -30.12 14.35
C TYR A 525 9.24 -31.60 13.92
N GLU A 526 9.44 -31.90 12.65
CA GLU A 526 9.50 -33.28 12.15
C GLU A 526 10.61 -34.14 12.82
N SER A 527 11.71 -33.54 13.23
CA SER A 527 12.86 -34.23 13.81
C SER A 527 12.97 -34.09 15.32
N ASP A 528 12.66 -32.94 15.89
CA ASP A 528 12.69 -32.65 17.34
C ASP A 528 11.60 -31.65 17.72
N PRO A 529 10.37 -32.11 17.99
CA PRO A 529 9.25 -31.26 18.38
C PRO A 529 9.57 -30.34 19.55
N LYS A 530 10.27 -30.85 20.59
CA LYS A 530 10.59 -30.07 21.79
C LYS A 530 11.54 -28.92 21.52
N ALA A 531 12.58 -29.17 20.72
CA ALA A 531 13.53 -28.12 20.32
C ALA A 531 12.87 -27.08 19.42
N ALA A 532 12.05 -27.53 18.44
CA ALA A 532 11.31 -26.63 17.54
C ALA A 532 10.37 -25.68 18.32
N ILE A 533 9.55 -26.23 19.23
CA ILE A 533 8.64 -25.45 20.07
C ILE A 533 9.43 -24.44 20.91
N ARG A 534 10.51 -24.84 21.57
CA ARG A 534 11.36 -23.92 22.34
C ARG A 534 11.92 -22.77 21.50
N ALA A 535 12.34 -23.09 20.27
CA ALA A 535 12.96 -22.12 19.37
C ALA A 535 11.96 -21.08 18.83
N PHE A 536 10.72 -21.48 18.55
CA PHE A 536 9.69 -20.59 17.98
C PHE A 536 8.88 -19.83 19.05
N THR A 537 8.78 -20.34 20.29
CA THR A 537 8.01 -19.70 21.39
C THR A 537 8.32 -18.21 21.58
N PRO A 538 9.59 -17.73 21.51
CA PRO A 538 9.87 -16.29 21.64
C PRO A 538 9.22 -15.46 20.55
N ALA A 539 9.20 -15.92 19.30
CA ALA A 539 8.56 -15.22 18.18
C ALA A 539 7.05 -15.14 18.35
N ALA A 540 6.40 -16.27 18.67
CA ALA A 540 4.96 -16.32 18.95
C ALA A 540 4.57 -15.42 20.13
N THR A 541 5.35 -15.43 21.22
CA THR A 541 5.13 -14.55 22.37
C THR A 541 5.29 -13.08 21.99
N ASN A 542 6.28 -12.74 21.15
CA ASN A 542 6.49 -11.37 20.69
C ASN A 542 5.27 -10.88 19.90
N ILE A 543 4.75 -11.67 18.96
CA ILE A 543 3.55 -11.31 18.17
C ILE A 543 2.39 -10.95 19.12
N GLY A 544 2.11 -11.76 20.14
CA GLY A 544 1.04 -11.48 21.10
C GLY A 544 1.24 -10.22 21.96
N ARG A 545 2.49 -9.74 22.11
CA ARG A 545 2.82 -8.53 22.88
C ARG A 545 2.80 -7.24 22.09
N ILE A 546 2.95 -7.31 20.76
CA ILE A 546 3.02 -6.16 19.87
C ILE A 546 1.90 -5.15 20.13
N PRO A 547 0.61 -5.53 20.19
CA PRO A 547 -0.47 -4.55 20.36
C PRO A 547 -0.34 -3.72 21.62
N ALA A 548 0.07 -4.35 22.72
CA ALA A 548 0.27 -3.64 23.99
C ALA A 548 1.50 -2.71 23.93
N VAL A 549 2.59 -3.12 23.30
CA VAL A 549 3.80 -2.30 23.14
C VAL A 549 3.51 -1.09 22.27
N LEU A 550 2.81 -1.28 21.15
CA LEU A 550 2.49 -0.19 20.23
C LEU A 550 1.51 0.82 20.87
N ARG A 551 0.44 0.33 21.52
CA ARG A 551 -0.50 1.22 22.21
C ARG A 551 0.11 2.02 23.36
N ALA A 552 1.12 1.49 24.01
CA ALA A 552 1.81 2.19 25.10
C ALA A 552 2.95 3.11 24.62
N GLY A 553 3.53 2.84 23.47
CA GLY A 553 4.79 3.46 23.05
C GLY A 553 4.75 4.31 21.79
N VAL A 554 3.76 4.14 20.91
CA VAL A 554 3.59 4.98 19.72
C VAL A 554 2.94 6.30 20.13
N PRO A 555 3.58 7.46 19.88
CA PRO A 555 3.03 8.76 20.24
C PRO A 555 1.87 9.19 19.33
N ASP A 556 1.83 8.71 18.10
CA ASP A 556 0.80 9.04 17.11
C ASP A 556 -0.51 8.30 17.42
N GLN A 557 -1.50 9.05 17.92
CA GLN A 557 -2.81 8.49 18.30
C GLN A 557 -3.66 8.16 17.07
N GLN A 558 -3.47 8.87 15.95
CA GLN A 558 -4.18 8.57 14.71
C GLN A 558 -3.72 7.23 14.14
N PHE A 559 -2.41 6.93 14.21
CA PHE A 559 -1.92 5.59 13.84
C PHE A 559 -2.55 4.48 14.69
N LEU A 560 -2.71 4.69 16.01
CA LEU A 560 -3.34 3.71 16.88
C LEU A 560 -4.83 3.53 16.57
N HIS A 561 -5.50 4.56 16.12
CA HIS A 561 -6.87 4.52 15.61
C HIS A 561 -6.92 3.74 14.29
N ASP A 562 -6.17 4.16 13.29
CA ASP A 562 -6.11 3.56 11.96
C ASP A 562 -5.79 2.06 12.00
N ALA A 563 -4.79 1.68 12.80
CA ALA A 563 -4.34 0.29 12.93
C ALA A 563 -5.11 -0.53 13.98
N GLY A 564 -6.09 0.06 14.67
CA GLY A 564 -6.81 -0.52 15.80
C GLY A 564 -7.32 -1.95 15.55
N PRO A 565 -8.14 -2.19 14.51
CA PRO A 565 -8.65 -3.52 14.18
C PRO A 565 -7.54 -4.56 13.92
N TRP A 566 -6.46 -4.16 13.24
CA TRP A 566 -5.31 -5.04 12.99
C TRP A 566 -4.51 -5.35 14.26
N LEU A 567 -4.40 -4.39 15.17
CA LEU A 567 -3.79 -4.63 16.48
C LEU A 567 -4.62 -5.60 17.32
N ASP A 568 -5.95 -5.48 17.31
CA ASP A 568 -6.85 -6.39 18.02
C ASP A 568 -6.78 -7.82 17.45
N SER A 569 -6.80 -7.95 16.12
CA SER A 569 -6.62 -9.24 15.45
C SER A 569 -5.24 -9.85 15.75
N THR A 570 -4.16 -9.04 15.73
CA THR A 570 -2.81 -9.50 16.09
C THR A 570 -2.75 -10.05 17.52
N ALA A 571 -3.46 -9.42 18.48
CA ALA A 571 -3.50 -9.91 19.85
C ALA A 571 -4.15 -11.30 19.96
N LEU A 572 -5.21 -11.54 19.18
CA LEU A 572 -5.92 -12.82 19.14
C LEU A 572 -5.10 -13.89 18.41
N TRP A 573 -4.46 -13.56 17.29
CA TRP A 573 -3.53 -14.46 16.60
C TRP A 573 -2.34 -14.86 17.48
N GLY A 574 -1.82 -13.92 18.30
CA GLY A 574 -0.78 -14.22 19.27
C GLY A 574 -1.23 -15.23 20.33
N LYS A 575 -2.49 -15.15 20.78
CA LYS A 575 -3.10 -16.16 21.67
C LYS A 575 -3.25 -17.51 20.97
N ALA A 576 -3.74 -17.51 19.72
CA ALA A 576 -3.87 -18.72 18.92
C ALA A 576 -2.53 -19.44 18.73
N LEU A 577 -1.46 -18.71 18.39
CA LEU A 577 -0.10 -19.27 18.32
C LEU A 577 0.35 -19.88 19.65
N GLY A 578 0.11 -19.18 20.77
CA GLY A 578 0.45 -19.66 22.10
C GLY A 578 -0.25 -20.97 22.46
N HIS A 579 -1.55 -21.05 22.25
CA HIS A 579 -2.35 -22.25 22.48
C HIS A 579 -1.97 -23.37 21.51
N GLY A 580 -1.69 -23.06 20.23
CA GLY A 580 -1.22 -24.06 19.27
C GLY A 580 0.11 -24.69 19.69
N LEU A 581 1.09 -23.91 20.14
CA LEU A 581 2.34 -24.44 20.67
C LEU A 581 2.13 -25.27 21.94
N ALA A 582 1.18 -24.88 22.80
CA ALA A 582 0.82 -25.65 23.98
C ALA A 582 0.13 -26.98 23.63
N ALA A 583 -0.74 -26.99 22.61
CA ALA A 583 -1.35 -28.21 22.08
C ALA A 583 -0.30 -29.17 21.51
N LEU A 584 0.62 -28.68 20.69
CA LEU A 584 1.72 -29.46 20.13
C LEU A 584 2.61 -30.09 21.22
N LYS A 585 2.88 -29.31 22.28
CA LYS A 585 3.62 -29.80 23.46
C LYS A 585 2.86 -30.90 24.22
N ALA A 586 1.54 -30.79 24.31
CA ALA A 586 0.69 -31.79 24.97
C ALA A 586 0.58 -33.08 24.13
N ILE A 587 0.51 -32.95 22.79
CA ILE A 587 0.56 -34.09 21.84
C ILE A 587 1.85 -34.87 22.02
N ASP A 588 3.01 -34.19 22.04
CA ASP A 588 4.30 -34.81 22.23
C ASP A 588 4.46 -35.48 23.63
N ALA A 589 3.76 -34.96 24.64
CA ALA A 589 3.69 -35.53 25.97
C ALA A 589 2.64 -36.63 26.12
N HIS A 590 1.87 -36.97 25.08
CA HIS A 590 0.74 -37.89 25.09
C HIS A 590 -0.36 -37.52 26.13
N ASP A 591 -0.54 -36.23 26.40
CA ASP A 591 -1.58 -35.68 27.28
C ASP A 591 -2.80 -35.28 26.44
N ALA A 592 -3.67 -36.24 26.19
CA ALA A 592 -4.79 -36.11 25.27
C ALA A 592 -5.80 -35.02 25.71
N ASP A 593 -6.10 -34.92 27.01
CA ASP A 593 -7.07 -33.95 27.54
C ASP A 593 -6.53 -32.53 27.40
N LYS A 594 -5.26 -32.33 27.74
CA LYS A 594 -4.62 -31.03 27.59
C LYS A 594 -4.48 -30.64 26.12
N ALA A 595 -4.13 -31.58 25.25
CA ALA A 595 -4.01 -31.34 23.79
C ALA A 595 -5.36 -30.89 23.21
N ALA A 596 -6.47 -31.54 23.61
CA ALA A 596 -7.82 -31.15 23.18
C ALA A 596 -8.23 -29.77 23.72
N GLY A 597 -7.96 -29.48 24.98
CA GLY A 597 -8.29 -28.18 25.58
C GLY A 597 -7.53 -27.01 24.96
N GLU A 598 -6.23 -27.18 24.72
CA GLU A 598 -5.38 -26.16 24.09
C GLU A 598 -5.74 -25.97 22.59
N ARG A 599 -6.06 -27.05 21.87
CA ARG A 599 -6.59 -26.97 20.50
C ARG A 599 -7.87 -26.13 20.45
N ALA A 600 -8.85 -26.43 21.31
CA ALA A 600 -10.12 -25.69 21.34
C ALA A 600 -9.91 -24.19 21.68
N ALA A 601 -8.95 -23.88 22.55
CA ALA A 601 -8.59 -22.50 22.88
C ALA A 601 -7.90 -21.79 21.71
N MET A 602 -7.05 -22.50 20.95
CA MET A 602 -6.42 -22.01 19.71
C MET A 602 -7.50 -21.66 18.66
N GLU A 603 -8.40 -22.60 18.39
CA GLU A 603 -9.47 -22.43 17.41
C GLU A 603 -10.39 -21.25 17.78
N LYS A 604 -10.78 -21.15 19.03
CA LYS A 604 -11.57 -20.00 19.53
C LYS A 604 -10.86 -18.67 19.33
N ALA A 605 -9.56 -18.62 19.56
CA ALA A 605 -8.80 -17.38 19.40
C ALA A 605 -8.62 -17.02 17.91
N ALA A 606 -8.36 -18.00 17.05
CA ALA A 606 -8.24 -17.81 15.60
C ALA A 606 -9.59 -17.40 14.97
N ASP A 607 -10.68 -18.04 15.39
CA ASP A 607 -12.04 -17.69 14.97
C ASP A 607 -12.37 -16.24 15.35
N ALA A 608 -12.15 -15.86 16.59
CA ALA A 608 -12.36 -14.48 17.03
C ALA A 608 -11.50 -13.47 16.26
N ALA A 609 -10.25 -13.81 15.88
CA ALA A 609 -9.39 -12.96 15.07
C ALA A 609 -9.92 -12.77 13.65
N SER A 610 -10.48 -13.81 13.04
CA SER A 610 -11.02 -13.80 11.69
C SER A 610 -12.36 -13.03 11.57
N HIS A 611 -13.04 -12.80 12.69
CA HIS A 611 -14.31 -12.06 12.75
C HIS A 611 -14.13 -10.57 13.07
N ILE A 612 -12.93 -10.08 13.31
CA ILE A 612 -12.68 -8.65 13.40
C ILE A 612 -12.82 -8.05 12.01
N THR A 613 -13.70 -7.07 11.87
CA THR A 613 -13.98 -6.37 10.62
C THR A 613 -13.59 -4.90 10.72
N ILE A 614 -13.35 -4.28 9.57
CA ILE A 614 -13.13 -2.85 9.45
C ILE A 614 -14.49 -2.17 9.31
N ASP A 615 -14.61 -0.97 9.87
CA ASP A 615 -15.81 -0.15 9.68
C ASP A 615 -15.96 0.24 8.19
N PRO A 616 -17.08 -0.09 7.54
CA PRO A 616 -17.34 0.33 6.16
C PRO A 616 -17.33 1.85 5.95
N ALA A 617 -17.56 2.63 7.00
CA ALA A 617 -17.49 4.09 6.94
C ALA A 617 -16.04 4.63 6.84
N GLU A 618 -15.05 3.80 7.20
CA GLU A 618 -13.64 4.20 7.26
C GLU A 618 -12.79 3.56 6.15
N HIS A 619 -13.38 2.68 5.33
CA HIS A 619 -12.63 1.94 4.31
C HIS A 619 -13.48 1.62 3.08
N HIS A 620 -12.88 1.82 1.89
CA HIS A 620 -13.57 1.53 0.61
C HIS A 620 -13.84 0.03 0.40
N GLN A 621 -12.90 -0.82 0.82
CA GLN A 621 -13.00 -2.28 0.72
C GLN A 621 -13.09 -2.90 2.13
N PRO A 622 -14.23 -2.77 2.82
CA PRO A 622 -14.40 -3.33 4.15
C PRO A 622 -14.37 -4.86 4.07
N GLY A 623 -14.09 -5.50 5.21
CA GLY A 623 -14.06 -6.94 5.30
C GLY A 623 -13.37 -7.42 6.57
N PRO A 624 -13.24 -8.74 6.75
CA PRO A 624 -12.46 -9.29 7.84
C PRO A 624 -11.00 -8.85 7.76
N VAL A 625 -10.46 -8.44 8.90
CA VAL A 625 -9.05 -8.06 9.03
C VAL A 625 -8.15 -9.25 8.71
N LYS A 626 -7.13 -9.03 7.90
CA LYS A 626 -6.16 -10.05 7.48
C LYS A 626 -4.79 -9.72 8.06
N ILE A 627 -4.26 -10.62 8.86
CA ILE A 627 -2.94 -10.57 9.48
C ILE A 627 -2.15 -11.79 9.04
N ALA A 628 -1.01 -11.59 8.39
CA ALA A 628 -0.11 -12.64 7.94
C ALA A 628 -0.81 -13.81 7.22
N ASP A 629 -1.82 -13.49 6.45
CA ASP A 629 -2.65 -14.43 5.71
C ASP A 629 -1.87 -14.97 4.47
N PRO A 630 -1.76 -16.33 4.25
CA PRO A 630 -2.51 -17.37 4.98
C PRO A 630 -1.75 -18.01 6.16
N PHE A 631 -0.52 -17.64 6.44
CA PHE A 631 0.42 -18.39 7.30
C PHE A 631 -0.09 -18.68 8.71
N LEU A 632 -0.85 -17.78 9.33
CA LEU A 632 -1.42 -18.02 10.67
C LEU A 632 -2.57 -19.03 10.63
N GLY A 633 -3.39 -18.99 9.57
CA GLY A 633 -4.41 -19.99 9.31
C GLY A 633 -3.82 -21.38 9.05
N ASP A 634 -2.74 -21.42 8.24
CA ASP A 634 -2.02 -22.66 7.93
C ASP A 634 -1.40 -23.29 9.19
N PHE A 635 -0.86 -22.43 10.10
CA PHE A 635 -0.37 -22.92 11.39
C PHE A 635 -1.47 -23.61 12.19
N VAL A 636 -2.65 -22.99 12.30
CA VAL A 636 -3.82 -23.56 12.99
C VAL A 636 -4.21 -24.89 12.36
N SER A 637 -4.30 -24.95 11.04
CA SER A 637 -4.67 -26.18 10.31
C SER A 637 -3.65 -27.31 10.54
N GLN A 638 -2.37 -27.02 10.54
CA GLN A 638 -1.34 -28.02 10.81
C GLN A 638 -1.36 -28.55 12.25
N VAL A 639 -1.68 -27.69 13.24
CA VAL A 639 -1.88 -28.14 14.63
C VAL A 639 -3.11 -29.04 14.74
N GLN A 640 -4.19 -28.73 14.05
CA GLN A 640 -5.39 -29.56 13.98
C GLN A 640 -5.09 -30.93 13.37
N ASP A 641 -4.36 -30.96 12.26
CA ASP A 641 -3.95 -32.20 11.60
C ASP A 641 -3.12 -33.11 12.53
N LEU A 642 -2.12 -32.55 13.21
CA LEU A 642 -1.30 -33.30 14.15
C LEU A 642 -2.09 -33.83 15.34
N HIS A 643 -3.04 -33.04 15.85
CA HIS A 643 -3.92 -33.48 16.93
C HIS A 643 -4.84 -34.63 16.46
N ASP A 644 -5.42 -34.54 15.26
CA ASP A 644 -6.29 -35.56 14.70
C ASP A 644 -5.50 -36.84 14.43
N ALA A 645 -4.30 -36.75 13.86
CA ALA A 645 -3.39 -37.86 13.67
C ALA A 645 -3.02 -38.56 14.99
N SER A 646 -2.85 -37.78 16.08
CA SER A 646 -2.59 -38.37 17.42
C SER A 646 -3.75 -39.21 17.97
N LYS A 647 -4.96 -39.02 17.43
CA LYS A 647 -6.17 -39.81 17.73
C LYS A 647 -6.46 -40.92 16.71
N GLY A 648 -5.59 -41.10 15.72
CA GLY A 648 -5.82 -42.05 14.61
C GLY A 648 -6.90 -41.60 13.64
N LEU A 649 -7.23 -40.30 13.59
CA LEU A 649 -8.18 -39.71 12.65
C LEU A 649 -7.45 -39.18 11.42
N GLU A 650 -8.06 -39.36 10.25
CA GLU A 650 -7.58 -38.69 9.05
C GLU A 650 -7.72 -37.16 9.18
N PRO A 651 -6.80 -36.38 8.62
CA PRO A 651 -6.87 -34.92 8.67
C PRO A 651 -8.12 -34.37 7.99
N LEU A 652 -8.68 -33.31 8.56
CA LEU A 652 -9.74 -32.54 7.91
C LEU A 652 -9.18 -31.80 6.69
N ARG A 653 -9.79 -31.94 5.52
CA ARG A 653 -9.32 -31.32 4.26
C ARG A 653 -10.43 -30.52 3.59
N GLN A 654 -10.01 -29.46 2.90
CA GLN A 654 -10.87 -28.80 1.92
C GLN A 654 -10.93 -29.68 0.67
N LEU A 655 -12.09 -30.31 0.44
CA LEU A 655 -12.27 -31.35 -0.56
C LEU A 655 -12.76 -30.82 -1.92
N ALA A 656 -13.25 -29.58 -1.98
CA ALA A 656 -13.83 -28.98 -3.19
C ALA A 656 -12.78 -28.27 -4.05
N LEU A 657 -11.59 -27.94 -3.51
CA LEU A 657 -10.60 -27.14 -4.20
C LEU A 657 -10.15 -27.78 -5.53
N ASN A 658 -10.33 -27.02 -6.63
CA ASN A 658 -10.01 -27.43 -8.00
C ASN A 658 -10.70 -28.74 -8.45
N LYS A 659 -11.87 -29.07 -7.89
CA LYS A 659 -12.69 -30.22 -8.29
C LYS A 659 -13.64 -29.86 -9.43
N ASP A 660 -14.23 -30.91 -10.03
CA ASP A 660 -15.22 -30.77 -11.08
C ASP A 660 -16.46 -30.06 -10.56
N THR A 661 -16.78 -28.93 -11.15
CA THR A 661 -17.92 -28.12 -10.77
C THR A 661 -18.88 -27.91 -11.93
N LYS A 662 -20.15 -27.70 -11.61
CA LYS A 662 -21.22 -27.36 -12.56
C LYS A 662 -22.13 -26.31 -11.95
N GLN A 663 -22.79 -25.54 -12.79
CA GLN A 663 -23.90 -24.67 -12.38
C GLN A 663 -25.03 -24.73 -13.39
N SER A 664 -26.21 -24.30 -12.99
CA SER A 664 -27.44 -24.41 -13.78
C SER A 664 -27.36 -23.67 -15.10
N SER A 665 -26.65 -22.53 -15.13
CA SER A 665 -26.35 -21.73 -16.32
C SER A 665 -25.14 -20.84 -16.08
N ASP A 666 -24.51 -20.35 -17.16
CA ASP A 666 -23.38 -19.41 -17.06
C ASP A 666 -23.82 -18.01 -17.47
N TYR A 667 -23.37 -17.03 -16.67
CA TYR A 667 -23.41 -15.63 -17.09
C TYR A 667 -22.16 -15.33 -17.92
N VAL A 668 -22.35 -14.61 -19.02
CA VAL A 668 -21.26 -14.10 -19.85
C VAL A 668 -21.41 -12.59 -19.93
N SER A 669 -20.35 -11.86 -19.54
CA SER A 669 -20.38 -10.40 -19.62
C SER A 669 -20.41 -9.87 -21.05
N ASP A 670 -20.73 -8.60 -21.24
CA ASP A 670 -20.72 -7.91 -22.55
C ASP A 670 -19.34 -7.95 -23.23
N GLY A 671 -18.27 -8.14 -22.45
CA GLY A 671 -16.91 -8.36 -22.94
C GLY A 671 -16.58 -9.80 -23.31
N GLY A 672 -17.52 -10.74 -23.20
CA GLY A 672 -17.34 -12.15 -23.52
C GLY A 672 -16.65 -12.98 -22.42
N PHE A 673 -16.49 -12.44 -21.22
CA PHE A 673 -15.85 -13.17 -20.09
C PHE A 673 -16.87 -14.05 -19.37
N PRO A 674 -16.65 -15.39 -19.32
CA PRO A 674 -17.53 -16.31 -18.61
C PRO A 674 -17.27 -16.30 -17.10
N TYR A 675 -18.35 -16.41 -16.33
CA TYR A 675 -18.34 -16.56 -14.89
C TYR A 675 -18.78 -17.98 -14.49
N GLY A 676 -18.02 -18.96 -14.97
CA GLY A 676 -18.35 -20.38 -14.85
C GLY A 676 -18.15 -20.94 -13.44
N ALA A 677 -18.73 -22.14 -13.23
CA ALA A 677 -18.79 -22.80 -11.93
C ALA A 677 -17.43 -22.99 -11.23
N ALA A 678 -16.36 -23.24 -11.99
CA ALA A 678 -15.02 -23.47 -11.45
C ALA A 678 -14.47 -22.31 -10.61
N LYS A 679 -14.96 -21.10 -10.85
CA LYS A 679 -14.55 -19.90 -10.10
C LYS A 679 -14.99 -19.90 -8.63
N ALA A 680 -15.93 -20.75 -8.25
CA ALA A 680 -16.33 -20.89 -6.87
C ALA A 680 -15.69 -22.12 -6.18
N ALA A 681 -14.63 -22.68 -6.75
CA ALA A 681 -13.85 -23.75 -6.14
C ALA A 681 -12.37 -23.71 -6.55
N ASP A 682 -11.84 -22.53 -6.91
CA ASP A 682 -10.44 -22.36 -7.38
C ASP A 682 -9.52 -21.77 -6.30
N GLY A 683 -10.05 -21.45 -5.13
CA GLY A 683 -9.32 -20.89 -4.00
C GLY A 683 -9.12 -19.37 -4.11
N ASP A 684 -9.63 -18.72 -5.15
CA ASP A 684 -9.55 -17.25 -5.32
C ASP A 684 -10.87 -16.56 -4.96
N ARG A 685 -11.01 -16.14 -3.72
CA ARG A 685 -12.20 -15.45 -3.20
C ARG A 685 -12.41 -14.02 -3.76
N PHE A 686 -11.57 -13.58 -4.71
CA PHE A 686 -11.70 -12.28 -5.39
C PHE A 686 -12.29 -12.40 -6.79
N ASN A 687 -12.47 -13.61 -7.31
CA ASN A 687 -13.32 -13.89 -8.44
C ASN A 687 -14.65 -14.53 -7.96
N PHE A 688 -15.55 -14.87 -8.86
CA PHE A 688 -16.82 -15.49 -8.50
C PHE A 688 -17.44 -16.24 -9.67
N SER A 689 -18.25 -17.23 -9.36
CA SER A 689 -19.21 -17.83 -10.29
C SER A 689 -20.51 -17.04 -10.30
N THR A 690 -21.20 -17.01 -11.45
CA THR A 690 -22.52 -16.36 -11.58
C THR A 690 -23.37 -17.12 -12.57
N THR A 691 -24.62 -17.44 -12.19
CA THR A 691 -25.61 -17.98 -13.11
C THR A 691 -26.26 -16.86 -13.95
N SER A 692 -26.94 -17.22 -15.05
CA SER A 692 -27.43 -16.27 -16.06
C SER A 692 -28.55 -15.32 -15.58
N GLY A 693 -29.16 -15.57 -14.43
CA GLY A 693 -30.30 -14.79 -13.92
C GLY A 693 -31.62 -14.99 -14.69
N LYS A 694 -31.67 -15.94 -15.63
CA LYS A 694 -32.86 -16.21 -16.46
C LYS A 694 -33.71 -17.38 -15.98
N GLU A 695 -33.32 -18.02 -14.87
CA GLU A 695 -33.95 -19.20 -14.34
C GLU A 695 -34.36 -19.05 -12.87
N ALA A 696 -35.40 -19.75 -12.47
CA ALA A 696 -35.79 -19.93 -11.07
C ALA A 696 -34.94 -21.04 -10.46
N GLN A 697 -34.71 -20.95 -9.16
CA GLN A 697 -33.95 -21.95 -8.41
C GLN A 697 -32.59 -22.30 -9.03
N PRO A 698 -31.73 -21.31 -9.37
CA PRO A 698 -30.39 -21.60 -9.87
C PRO A 698 -29.54 -22.32 -8.84
N TRP A 699 -28.61 -23.15 -9.32
CA TRP A 699 -27.75 -23.95 -8.48
C TRP A 699 -26.29 -23.99 -8.95
N TRP A 700 -25.42 -24.28 -8.00
CA TRP A 700 -24.02 -24.64 -8.20
C TRP A 700 -23.72 -25.96 -7.53
N GLN A 701 -22.81 -26.78 -8.09
CA GLN A 701 -22.46 -28.11 -7.56
C GLN A 701 -20.99 -28.41 -7.76
N VAL A 702 -20.41 -29.16 -6.82
CA VAL A 702 -19.09 -29.78 -6.91
C VAL A 702 -19.20 -31.29 -6.79
N ASP A 703 -18.35 -32.01 -7.54
CA ASP A 703 -18.08 -33.45 -7.40
C ASP A 703 -16.75 -33.63 -6.67
N LEU A 704 -16.75 -34.11 -5.45
CA LEU A 704 -15.56 -34.30 -4.62
C LEU A 704 -14.68 -35.45 -5.12
N GLY A 705 -15.16 -36.27 -6.08
CA GLY A 705 -14.46 -37.41 -6.67
C GLY A 705 -14.70 -38.74 -5.93
N SER A 706 -14.91 -38.71 -4.63
CA SER A 706 -15.22 -39.86 -3.78
C SER A 706 -16.16 -39.47 -2.66
N VAL A 707 -16.83 -40.46 -2.04
CA VAL A 707 -17.61 -40.24 -0.84
C VAL A 707 -16.69 -39.91 0.31
N ALA A 708 -16.98 -38.84 1.04
CA ALA A 708 -16.24 -38.39 2.22
C ALA A 708 -17.20 -38.13 3.40
N ASP A 709 -16.72 -38.22 4.61
CA ASP A 709 -17.42 -37.73 5.80
C ASP A 709 -17.23 -36.22 5.89
N LEU A 710 -18.32 -35.48 5.73
CA LEU A 710 -18.29 -34.02 5.70
C LEU A 710 -18.58 -33.44 7.07
N GLU A 711 -17.84 -32.39 7.45
CA GLU A 711 -18.01 -31.71 8.72
C GLU A 711 -18.54 -30.29 8.57
N ARG A 712 -18.21 -29.62 7.43
CA ARG A 712 -18.60 -28.23 7.20
C ARG A 712 -18.58 -27.86 5.71
N VAL A 713 -19.50 -27.01 5.33
CA VAL A 713 -19.50 -26.28 4.05
C VAL A 713 -19.48 -24.80 4.31
N ASP A 714 -18.48 -24.09 3.79
CA ASP A 714 -18.35 -22.65 3.89
C ASP A 714 -18.73 -22.02 2.55
N VAL A 715 -19.76 -21.17 2.56
CA VAL A 715 -20.22 -20.43 1.38
C VAL A 715 -19.74 -19.00 1.47
N TYR A 716 -18.91 -18.56 0.53
CA TYR A 716 -18.40 -17.21 0.42
C TYR A 716 -19.20 -16.42 -0.62
N ASN A 717 -19.79 -15.33 -0.18
CA ASN A 717 -20.43 -14.39 -1.09
C ASN A 717 -19.40 -13.54 -1.82
N ARG A 718 -19.81 -12.95 -2.95
CA ARG A 718 -18.98 -11.93 -3.62
C ARG A 718 -18.90 -10.67 -2.78
N SER A 719 -17.75 -9.98 -2.84
CA SER A 719 -17.44 -8.81 -2.02
C SER A 719 -17.51 -7.48 -2.75
N ASP A 720 -17.59 -7.50 -4.09
CA ASP A 720 -17.55 -6.30 -4.93
C ASP A 720 -18.93 -5.64 -5.14
N CYS A 721 -19.99 -6.42 -5.25
CA CYS A 721 -21.39 -5.94 -5.30
C CYS A 721 -22.38 -7.08 -5.05
N CYS A 722 -23.65 -6.74 -5.07
CA CYS A 722 -24.76 -7.67 -5.32
C CYS A 722 -24.83 -8.86 -4.35
N ALA A 723 -24.36 -8.68 -3.12
CA ALA A 723 -24.34 -9.71 -2.09
C ALA A 723 -25.73 -10.19 -1.68
N ASP A 724 -26.77 -9.39 -1.89
CA ASP A 724 -28.16 -9.69 -1.62
C ASP A 724 -28.75 -10.78 -2.52
N ARG A 725 -28.05 -11.20 -3.58
CA ARG A 725 -28.49 -12.25 -4.51
C ARG A 725 -28.32 -13.65 -3.94
N THR A 726 -27.31 -13.88 -3.07
CA THR A 726 -27.08 -15.19 -2.44
C THR A 726 -27.69 -15.20 -1.05
N LYS A 727 -28.97 -15.40 -1.00
CA LYS A 727 -29.79 -15.55 0.21
C LYS A 727 -30.91 -16.56 -0.01
N ASP A 728 -31.42 -17.12 1.06
CA ASP A 728 -32.52 -18.13 1.05
C ASP A 728 -32.13 -19.30 0.14
N TYR A 729 -31.13 -20.08 0.59
CA TYR A 729 -30.55 -21.16 -0.19
C TYR A 729 -30.41 -22.44 0.61
N TYR A 730 -30.40 -23.56 -0.09
CA TYR A 730 -30.13 -24.89 0.45
C TYR A 730 -28.70 -25.32 0.15
N VAL A 731 -28.04 -25.95 1.11
CA VAL A 731 -26.88 -26.79 0.92
C VAL A 731 -27.30 -28.24 0.98
N LEU A 732 -27.02 -29.02 -0.08
CA LEU A 732 -27.36 -30.43 -0.17
C LEU A 732 -26.12 -31.29 -0.31
N VAL A 733 -26.13 -32.46 0.31
CA VAL A 733 -25.07 -33.47 0.25
C VAL A 733 -25.66 -34.80 -0.17
N SER A 734 -25.01 -35.50 -1.09
CA SER A 734 -25.46 -36.81 -1.60
C SER A 734 -24.30 -37.67 -2.09
N ASP A 735 -24.44 -39.00 -1.97
CA ASP A 735 -23.50 -39.96 -2.57
C ASP A 735 -23.69 -40.03 -4.10
N GLU A 736 -24.87 -39.72 -4.58
CA GLU A 736 -25.27 -39.79 -5.98
C GLU A 736 -25.47 -38.41 -6.60
N PRO A 737 -25.28 -38.25 -7.93
CA PRO A 737 -25.53 -36.99 -8.59
C PRO A 737 -26.97 -36.49 -8.40
N PHE A 738 -27.13 -35.17 -8.19
CA PHE A 738 -28.46 -34.59 -8.06
C PHE A 738 -29.19 -34.51 -9.40
N THR A 739 -30.44 -34.94 -9.44
CA THR A 739 -31.33 -34.94 -10.61
C THR A 739 -32.73 -34.44 -10.24
N GLY A 740 -33.43 -33.82 -11.16
CA GLY A 740 -34.81 -33.30 -10.89
C GLY A 740 -34.79 -31.93 -10.21
N THR A 741 -35.88 -31.60 -9.56
CA THR A 741 -36.12 -30.31 -8.89
C THR A 741 -35.59 -30.26 -7.47
N LEU A 742 -35.50 -29.06 -6.88
CA LEU A 742 -35.16 -28.89 -5.48
C LEU A 742 -36.11 -29.67 -4.58
N ALA A 743 -37.40 -29.60 -4.84
CA ALA A 743 -38.44 -30.34 -4.06
C ALA A 743 -38.23 -31.86 -4.09
N ASP A 744 -37.86 -32.41 -5.24
CA ASP A 744 -37.50 -33.83 -5.38
C ASP A 744 -36.32 -34.21 -4.49
N GLN A 745 -35.30 -33.37 -4.43
CA GLN A 745 -34.09 -33.65 -3.65
C GLN A 745 -34.33 -33.51 -2.14
N LEU A 746 -35.12 -32.55 -1.71
CA LEU A 746 -35.43 -32.35 -0.28
C LEU A 746 -36.21 -33.54 0.33
N THR A 747 -36.87 -34.33 -0.49
CA THR A 747 -37.64 -35.54 -0.06
C THR A 747 -36.95 -36.87 -0.38
N LYS A 748 -35.83 -36.83 -1.12
CA LYS A 748 -35.08 -38.01 -1.57
C LYS A 748 -34.30 -38.65 -0.42
N PRO A 749 -34.53 -39.94 -0.09
CA PRO A 749 -33.71 -40.64 0.90
C PRO A 749 -32.24 -40.64 0.56
N GLY A 750 -31.38 -40.37 1.56
CA GLY A 750 -29.94 -40.31 1.40
C GLY A 750 -29.39 -38.94 0.94
N VAL A 751 -30.26 -37.95 0.80
CA VAL A 751 -29.87 -36.57 0.61
C VAL A 751 -29.95 -35.83 1.95
N TRP A 752 -28.83 -35.32 2.41
CA TRP A 752 -28.78 -34.39 3.54
C TRP A 752 -29.02 -32.97 3.02
N SER A 753 -29.69 -32.14 3.79
CA SER A 753 -29.95 -30.76 3.42
C SER A 753 -29.94 -29.82 4.62
N HIS A 754 -29.47 -28.60 4.40
CA HIS A 754 -29.56 -27.46 5.31
C HIS A 754 -30.15 -26.27 4.57
N HIS A 755 -31.09 -25.57 5.20
CA HIS A 755 -31.75 -24.38 4.66
C HIS A 755 -31.18 -23.13 5.37
N GLU A 756 -30.41 -22.33 4.66
CA GLU A 756 -29.93 -21.04 5.14
C GLU A 756 -30.83 -19.93 4.59
N THR A 757 -31.52 -19.23 5.48
CA THR A 757 -32.48 -18.18 5.14
C THR A 757 -31.84 -16.80 5.05
N ALA A 758 -30.70 -16.62 5.73
CA ALA A 758 -29.95 -15.37 5.73
C ALA A 758 -29.17 -15.19 4.42
N GLN A 759 -28.69 -13.98 4.19
CA GLN A 759 -27.74 -13.69 3.13
C GLN A 759 -26.38 -14.32 3.47
N ALA A 760 -25.77 -14.96 2.49
CA ALA A 760 -24.41 -15.49 2.65
C ALA A 760 -23.42 -14.38 3.00
N GLY A 761 -22.52 -14.66 3.92
CA GLY A 761 -21.42 -13.79 4.33
C GLY A 761 -20.11 -14.12 3.60
N GLY A 762 -19.02 -13.88 4.24
CA GLY A 762 -17.72 -14.23 3.73
C GLY A 762 -16.76 -14.81 4.78
N PRO A 763 -16.99 -16.06 5.33
CA PRO A 763 -17.95 -17.12 4.93
C PRO A 763 -19.26 -17.15 5.70
N THR A 764 -20.24 -17.95 5.20
CA THR A 764 -21.27 -18.57 6.00
C THR A 764 -20.91 -20.03 6.22
N ALA A 765 -20.56 -20.37 7.46
CA ALA A 765 -20.13 -21.71 7.84
C ALA A 765 -21.34 -22.60 8.20
N ILE A 766 -21.59 -23.64 7.44
CA ILE A 766 -22.72 -24.57 7.62
C ILE A 766 -22.17 -25.90 8.14
N PRO A 767 -22.43 -26.27 9.41
CA PRO A 767 -22.05 -27.59 9.93
C PRO A 767 -22.79 -28.71 9.18
N VAL A 768 -22.04 -29.74 8.75
CA VAL A 768 -22.58 -30.92 8.05
C VAL A 768 -22.33 -32.16 8.90
N THR A 769 -23.35 -33.00 9.01
CA THR A 769 -23.24 -34.29 9.73
C THR A 769 -23.62 -35.45 8.81
N ALA A 770 -23.08 -35.40 7.57
CA ALA A 770 -23.42 -36.36 6.55
C ALA A 770 -22.15 -36.80 5.79
N HIS A 771 -22.30 -37.88 5.05
CA HIS A 771 -21.32 -38.23 4.05
C HIS A 771 -21.87 -37.98 2.64
N GLY A 772 -20.99 -37.75 1.71
CA GLY A 772 -21.38 -37.56 0.33
C GLY A 772 -20.21 -37.30 -0.62
N ARG A 773 -20.46 -37.50 -1.90
CA ARG A 773 -19.56 -37.17 -2.98
C ARG A 773 -19.95 -35.85 -3.65
N TYR A 774 -21.22 -35.52 -3.68
CA TYR A 774 -21.74 -34.32 -4.33
C TYR A 774 -22.24 -33.32 -3.31
N VAL A 775 -21.80 -32.08 -3.47
CA VAL A 775 -22.33 -30.95 -2.67
C VAL A 775 -22.92 -29.94 -3.63
N ARG A 776 -24.13 -29.46 -3.33
CA ARG A 776 -24.84 -28.48 -4.14
C ARG A 776 -25.35 -27.32 -3.29
N VAL A 777 -25.13 -26.08 -3.78
CA VAL A 777 -25.77 -24.88 -3.27
C VAL A 777 -26.91 -24.52 -4.23
N TRP A 778 -28.12 -24.34 -3.71
CA TRP A 778 -29.34 -24.20 -4.50
C TRP A 778 -30.21 -23.06 -3.95
N LEU A 779 -30.45 -21.98 -4.72
CA LEU A 779 -31.37 -20.92 -4.29
C LEU A 779 -32.82 -21.41 -4.25
N ALA A 780 -33.55 -20.94 -3.22
CA ALA A 780 -34.96 -21.32 -3.03
C ALA A 780 -35.92 -20.49 -3.93
N SER A 781 -35.43 -19.39 -4.53
CA SER A 781 -36.27 -18.45 -5.27
C SER A 781 -37.01 -19.07 -6.46
N GLU A 782 -38.33 -19.01 -6.46
CA GLU A 782 -39.16 -19.41 -7.60
C GLU A 782 -39.18 -18.39 -8.74
N LYS A 783 -38.55 -17.26 -8.57
CA LYS A 783 -38.39 -16.21 -9.60
C LYS A 783 -36.99 -16.31 -10.24
N PRO A 784 -36.87 -15.93 -11.51
CA PRO A 784 -35.55 -15.80 -12.12
C PRO A 784 -34.63 -14.90 -11.28
N VAL A 785 -33.47 -15.42 -10.94
CA VAL A 785 -32.48 -14.75 -10.09
C VAL A 785 -31.09 -15.30 -10.39
N GLU A 786 -30.06 -14.49 -10.14
CA GLU A 786 -28.68 -14.92 -10.24
C GLU A 786 -28.21 -15.52 -8.92
N LEU A 787 -27.49 -16.64 -8.97
CA LEU A 787 -26.70 -17.17 -7.87
C LEU A 787 -25.26 -16.72 -8.07
N ASN A 788 -24.71 -15.98 -7.13
CA ASN A 788 -23.33 -15.49 -7.14
C ASN A 788 -22.57 -16.06 -5.95
N MET A 789 -21.42 -16.65 -6.16
CA MET A 789 -20.55 -17.11 -5.07
C MET A 789 -19.09 -16.86 -5.41
N ALA A 790 -18.34 -16.31 -4.48
CA ALA A 790 -16.90 -16.15 -4.62
C ALA A 790 -16.21 -17.51 -4.45
N GLU A 791 -16.61 -18.29 -3.41
CA GLU A 791 -16.04 -19.60 -3.15
C GLU A 791 -17.02 -20.49 -2.38
N VAL A 792 -16.92 -21.80 -2.59
CA VAL A 792 -17.57 -22.83 -1.76
C VAL A 792 -16.51 -23.82 -1.32
N GLU A 793 -16.21 -23.82 -0.04
CA GLU A 793 -15.26 -24.76 0.56
C GLU A 793 -16.00 -25.90 1.24
N VAL A 794 -15.57 -27.12 1.02
CA VAL A 794 -16.16 -28.32 1.61
C VAL A 794 -15.11 -29.03 2.46
N TYR A 795 -15.32 -29.04 3.76
CA TYR A 795 -14.41 -29.68 4.70
C TYR A 795 -14.90 -31.05 5.14
N GLY A 796 -14.02 -32.03 5.01
CA GLY A 796 -14.33 -33.40 5.31
C GLY A 796 -13.11 -34.29 5.41
N ARG A 797 -13.36 -35.57 5.74
CA ARG A 797 -12.34 -36.62 5.83
C ARG A 797 -12.59 -37.67 4.77
N ALA A 798 -11.54 -38.09 4.08
CA ALA A 798 -11.66 -39.20 3.14
C ALA A 798 -12.15 -40.45 3.88
N ARG A 799 -13.07 -41.19 3.29
CA ARG A 799 -13.41 -42.53 3.75
C ARG A 799 -12.38 -43.52 3.21
N SER A 800 -11.73 -44.26 4.14
CA SER A 800 -10.78 -45.32 3.81
C SER A 800 -11.44 -46.48 3.09
#